data_e7046d2e136bb22bc541637f84f82236
#
_entry.id   e7046d2e136bb22bc541637f84f82236
#
_cell.length_a   1.000
_cell.length_b   1.000
_cell.length_c   1.000
_cell.angle_alpha   90.00
_cell.angle_beta   90.00
_cell.angle_gamma   90.00
#
_symmetry.space_group_name_H-M   'P 1'
#
loop_
_entity.id
_entity.type
_entity.pdbx_description
1 polymer ?
#
loop_
_entity_poly.entity_id
_entity_poly.type
_entity_poly.pdbx_seq_one_letter_code
_entity_poly.pdbx_strand_id
1 'polypeptide(L)'
;MTESIDDNQESIIKEAVQHFVDAQLRDKEPDIDEFVRQYPGLDRQIKQSIQDMQKIDALFDSLVQADETDFEDEVPERELVGRKVGSFEIVKIIGRGGMGVVYLARDTKLKRSVAIKSMPPKLTGDSNSRTRFRREAEILASLNHPNIAVIHEIIEQDEGVGYLVLEYVPGQTLAERIAGEPLKLEEALSIGREVAEAVSAAHKKGVVHRDLKPGNIKITPDDRVKVLDFGLAKAPVSEDKGDDITATEPGRVIGTPAYMSPEQARGKSTDHRTDIWSFGCIMYQMLTAHLPFDGLTATDTLVKIIEREPDWEALPQETPANIRALLQRCLEKDPDRRLGDIADAAIEISETLSKPQIAPTAKLRRIAMIIGAAVIIVGLFGLALFFTLNKRYPTENAQAYEYYLRGLEYFSRDDTENSLELAIGMYEKAIELDPKFALAYARLSKVHSHMYWFKHDRSDARLAMSEKAVRKALELNPDLPEAHHSLGCYYYWGHLDYDRALEEFAVARRSQPDNGQLLAKIAFVYRRQGNIEEAAVTLEKAIELDPLDPGLRHNQGQTLILLRKYPQAEPNFDRAISGRPDFPAPYAWKAQLYVCWKGNTVQARTVLEEASKYIDATKDDSILLQSVLFEIFDRNYQKALERLSKGSSEFFETEFLVVPKAQLYAQINGLMGNRQLEQHYYDSTRSILESKIAEDPNDARFHSKLGIAYAGLGRKEDALREGKLAVELLPVTKEVWQGLYGVEDLARIYVMVDQFDDAIDTIEYLLSRPGVLSIPLLRLDPAWDPLRNHPRFKKLLEAGNYWQSGK
;
A
#
# COMPACT_ATOMS: atom_id res chain seq x y z
N MET A 1 -18.13 -20.62 -33.60
CA MET A 1 -17.12 -21.63 -34.00
C MET A 1 -15.77 -21.03 -34.36
N THR A 2 -15.61 -19.72 -34.30
CA THR A 2 -14.35 -18.99 -34.56
C THR A 2 -13.67 -18.51 -33.27
N GLU A 3 -14.37 -18.39 -32.15
CA GLU A 3 -13.78 -17.99 -30.85
C GLU A 3 -13.04 -19.10 -30.09
N SER A 4 -13.38 -20.37 -30.31
CA SER A 4 -12.72 -21.48 -29.62
C SER A 4 -11.37 -21.89 -30.23
N ILE A 5 -10.95 -21.31 -31.36
CA ILE A 5 -9.69 -21.62 -32.02
C ILE A 5 -8.59 -20.68 -31.52
N ASP A 6 -8.93 -19.45 -31.17
CA ASP A 6 -7.96 -18.45 -30.68
C ASP A 6 -7.45 -18.74 -29.26
N ASP A 7 -8.35 -19.13 -28.35
CA ASP A 7 -7.98 -19.46 -26.94
C ASP A 7 -7.02 -20.65 -26.84
N ASN A 8 -7.18 -21.66 -27.72
CA ASN A 8 -6.31 -22.82 -27.75
C ASN A 8 -4.92 -22.48 -28.31
N GLN A 9 -4.84 -21.55 -29.25
CA GLN A 9 -3.56 -21.08 -29.81
C GLN A 9 -2.81 -20.24 -28.80
N GLU A 10 -3.46 -19.39 -28.05
CA GLU A 10 -2.86 -18.55 -27.03
C GLU A 10 -2.30 -19.40 -25.86
N SER A 11 -3.02 -20.46 -25.46
CA SER A 11 -2.56 -21.43 -24.47
C SER A 11 -1.29 -22.16 -24.91
N ILE A 12 -1.23 -22.61 -26.19
CA ILE A 12 -0.05 -23.28 -26.75
C ILE A 12 1.15 -22.32 -26.83
N ILE A 13 0.94 -21.04 -27.16
CA ILE A 13 2.00 -20.03 -27.20
C ILE A 13 2.56 -19.81 -25.81
N LYS A 14 1.71 -19.66 -24.78
CA LYS A 14 2.16 -19.49 -23.39
C LYS A 14 2.97 -20.69 -22.88
N GLU A 15 2.51 -21.90 -23.18
CA GLU A 15 3.20 -23.14 -22.80
C GLU A 15 4.55 -23.27 -23.51
N ALA A 16 4.62 -22.91 -24.79
CA ALA A 16 5.86 -22.92 -25.55
C ALA A 16 6.89 -21.89 -25.02
N VAL A 17 6.43 -20.68 -24.70
CA VAL A 17 7.29 -19.65 -24.08
C VAL A 17 7.82 -20.13 -22.73
N GLN A 18 6.98 -20.75 -21.90
CA GLN A 18 7.41 -21.31 -20.60
C GLN A 18 8.45 -22.42 -20.78
N HIS A 19 8.27 -23.33 -21.73
CA HIS A 19 9.25 -24.37 -22.04
C HIS A 19 10.60 -23.81 -22.53
N PHE A 20 10.57 -22.68 -23.26
CA PHE A 20 11.80 -22.02 -23.70
C PHE A 20 12.55 -21.40 -22.51
N VAL A 21 11.84 -20.76 -21.58
CA VAL A 21 12.39 -20.22 -20.32
C VAL A 21 12.99 -21.33 -19.46
N ASP A 22 12.26 -22.44 -19.29
CA ASP A 22 12.74 -23.59 -18.52
C ASP A 22 13.99 -24.23 -19.14
N ALA A 23 14.13 -24.15 -20.47
CA ALA A 23 15.33 -24.61 -21.16
C ALA A 23 16.53 -23.67 -20.96
N GLN A 24 16.31 -22.35 -20.94
CA GLN A 24 17.35 -21.37 -20.61
C GLN A 24 17.86 -21.53 -19.19
N LEU A 25 16.93 -21.72 -18.21
CA LEU A 25 17.29 -21.92 -16.80
C LEU A 25 18.10 -23.19 -16.51
N ARG A 26 18.16 -24.14 -17.46
CA ARG A 26 18.95 -25.40 -17.35
C ARG A 26 20.30 -25.32 -18.02
N ASP A 27 20.91 -24.16 -18.18
CA ASP A 27 22.20 -23.95 -18.87
C ASP A 27 22.24 -24.44 -20.34
N LYS A 28 21.11 -24.43 -21.01
CA LYS A 28 21.03 -24.62 -22.46
C LYS A 28 20.61 -23.28 -23.05
N GLU A 29 21.45 -22.69 -23.87
CA GLU A 29 21.03 -21.62 -24.78
C GLU A 29 20.32 -22.25 -25.99
N PRO A 30 18.97 -22.43 -25.96
CA PRO A 30 18.25 -22.98 -27.08
C PRO A 30 18.23 -21.95 -28.22
N ASP A 31 18.59 -22.40 -29.42
CA ASP A 31 18.40 -21.60 -30.64
C ASP A 31 16.89 -21.40 -30.88
N ILE A 32 16.46 -20.15 -30.92
CA ILE A 32 15.04 -19.78 -31.05
C ILE A 32 14.46 -20.35 -32.33
N ASP A 33 15.20 -20.33 -33.45
CA ASP A 33 14.74 -20.78 -34.75
C ASP A 33 14.63 -22.31 -34.82
N GLU A 34 15.43 -23.04 -34.04
CA GLU A 34 15.30 -24.49 -33.89
C GLU A 34 14.16 -24.84 -32.92
N PHE A 35 13.98 -24.09 -31.86
CA PHE A 35 12.93 -24.31 -30.86
C PHE A 35 11.54 -24.13 -31.45
N VAL A 36 11.27 -23.06 -32.20
CA VAL A 36 9.93 -22.76 -32.73
C VAL A 36 9.46 -23.74 -33.81
N ARG A 37 10.40 -24.47 -34.48
CA ARG A 37 10.04 -25.51 -35.43
C ARG A 37 9.26 -26.67 -34.84
N GLN A 38 9.27 -26.83 -33.53
CA GLN A 38 8.49 -27.84 -32.82
C GLN A 38 6.96 -27.49 -32.76
N TYR A 39 6.61 -26.25 -33.13
CA TYR A 39 5.25 -25.74 -33.08
C TYR A 39 4.78 -25.22 -34.45
N PRO A 40 4.57 -26.12 -35.44
CA PRO A 40 4.25 -25.73 -36.79
C PRO A 40 2.91 -24.98 -36.89
N GLY A 41 2.94 -23.83 -37.55
CA GLY A 41 1.78 -22.94 -37.70
C GLY A 41 1.67 -21.84 -36.63
N LEU A 42 2.45 -21.90 -35.52
CA LEU A 42 2.56 -20.88 -34.47
C LEU A 42 3.97 -20.32 -34.31
N ASP A 43 4.89 -20.75 -35.19
CA ASP A 43 6.30 -20.42 -35.15
C ASP A 43 6.57 -18.91 -35.09
N ARG A 44 5.85 -18.11 -35.88
CA ARG A 44 5.98 -16.65 -35.85
C ARG A 44 5.53 -16.00 -34.55
N GLN A 45 4.42 -16.46 -34.01
CA GLN A 45 3.82 -15.90 -32.78
C GLN A 45 4.66 -16.26 -31.55
N ILE A 46 5.10 -17.51 -31.46
CA ILE A 46 6.01 -17.98 -30.40
C ILE A 46 7.35 -17.25 -30.49
N LYS A 47 7.94 -17.13 -31.69
CA LYS A 47 9.18 -16.38 -31.87
C LYS A 47 9.06 -14.94 -31.46
N GLN A 48 7.96 -14.28 -31.82
CA GLN A 48 7.69 -12.90 -31.43
C GLN A 48 7.56 -12.77 -29.91
N SER A 49 6.80 -13.66 -29.26
CA SER A 49 6.63 -13.65 -27.79
C SER A 49 7.93 -13.90 -27.05
N ILE A 50 8.79 -14.79 -27.52
CA ILE A 50 10.13 -15.04 -26.95
C ILE A 50 11.03 -13.80 -27.14
N GLN A 51 11.01 -13.17 -28.33
CA GLN A 51 11.80 -11.95 -28.57
C GLN A 51 11.32 -10.75 -27.76
N ASP A 52 10.03 -10.62 -27.55
CA ASP A 52 9.48 -9.53 -26.74
C ASP A 52 9.81 -9.76 -25.25
N MET A 53 9.78 -10.99 -24.78
CA MET A 53 10.26 -11.36 -23.44
C MET A 53 11.75 -11.04 -23.27
N GLN A 54 12.61 -11.45 -24.23
CA GLN A 54 14.04 -11.15 -24.18
C GLN A 54 14.35 -9.64 -24.26
N LYS A 55 13.51 -8.84 -24.94
CA LYS A 55 13.62 -7.39 -24.89
C LYS A 55 13.25 -6.82 -23.52
N ILE A 56 12.26 -7.39 -22.86
CA ILE A 56 11.88 -7.03 -21.50
C ILE A 56 13.00 -7.40 -20.53
N ASP A 57 13.59 -8.59 -20.66
CA ASP A 57 14.73 -9.01 -19.85
C ASP A 57 15.96 -8.11 -20.10
N ALA A 58 16.27 -7.79 -21.35
CA ALA A 58 17.34 -6.86 -21.70
C ALA A 58 17.07 -5.42 -21.22
N LEU A 59 15.82 -4.99 -21.20
CA LEU A 59 15.41 -3.71 -20.60
C LEU A 59 15.55 -3.76 -19.08
N PHE A 60 15.20 -4.88 -18.47
CA PHE A 60 15.38 -5.11 -17.02
C PHE A 60 16.87 -5.15 -16.66
N ASP A 61 17.69 -5.87 -17.43
CA ASP A 61 19.14 -5.88 -17.26
C ASP A 61 19.77 -4.50 -17.49
N SER A 62 19.25 -3.71 -18.44
CA SER A 62 19.68 -2.33 -18.65
C SER A 62 19.22 -1.39 -17.53
N LEU A 63 18.06 -1.63 -16.91
CA LEU A 63 17.58 -0.91 -15.75
C LEU A 63 18.35 -1.30 -14.49
N VAL A 64 18.69 -2.57 -14.33
CA VAL A 64 19.56 -3.07 -13.26
C VAL A 64 20.99 -2.56 -13.44
N GLN A 65 21.50 -2.48 -14.69
CA GLN A 65 22.79 -1.87 -14.99
C GLN A 65 22.79 -0.34 -14.88
N ALA A 66 21.68 0.33 -15.16
CA ALA A 66 21.52 1.77 -14.92
C ALA A 66 21.50 2.11 -13.41
N ASP A 67 20.97 1.19 -12.58
CA ASP A 67 21.02 1.32 -11.12
C ASP A 67 22.44 1.05 -10.57
N GLU A 68 23.31 0.35 -11.32
CA GLU A 68 24.73 0.20 -11.00
C GLU A 68 25.60 1.39 -11.45
N THR A 69 25.15 2.20 -12.43
CA THR A 69 25.93 3.31 -12.98
C THR A 69 25.71 4.67 -12.30
N ASP A 70 24.61 4.86 -11.56
CA ASP A 70 24.36 6.09 -10.80
C ASP A 70 25.11 6.15 -9.45
N PHE A 71 25.98 5.20 -9.15
CA PHE A 71 26.85 5.17 -7.97
C PHE A 71 28.32 5.54 -8.27
N GLU A 72 28.66 6.02 -9.47
CA GLU A 72 30.06 6.33 -9.81
C GLU A 72 30.56 7.70 -9.34
N ASP A 73 29.77 8.54 -8.65
CA ASP A 73 30.20 9.89 -8.28
C ASP A 73 30.46 10.14 -6.78
N GLU A 74 30.57 9.10 -5.91
CA GLU A 74 31.11 9.33 -4.56
C GLU A 74 32.06 8.21 -4.11
N VAL A 75 33.36 8.47 -4.22
CA VAL A 75 34.55 7.78 -3.68
C VAL A 75 34.95 6.50 -4.45
N PRO A 76 36.12 6.41 -5.01
CA PRO A 76 36.62 5.24 -5.73
C PRO A 76 36.87 4.07 -4.76
N GLU A 77 35.89 3.22 -4.55
CA GLU A 77 35.88 2.06 -3.62
C GLU A 77 36.96 0.99 -3.96
N ARG A 78 37.52 1.01 -5.15
CA ARG A 78 38.64 0.15 -5.54
C ARG A 78 39.99 0.58 -4.95
N GLU A 79 40.08 1.78 -4.39
CA GLU A 79 41.33 2.36 -3.91
C GLU A 79 41.79 1.89 -2.52
N LEU A 80 40.96 1.18 -1.74
CA LEU A 80 41.34 0.75 -0.38
C LEU A 80 42.12 -0.56 -0.32
N VAL A 81 41.93 -1.45 -1.29
CA VAL A 81 42.72 -2.72 -1.34
C VAL A 81 44.19 -2.40 -1.56
N GLY A 82 45.04 -2.89 -0.67
CA GLY A 82 46.48 -2.57 -0.62
C GLY A 82 46.83 -1.30 0.17
N ARG A 83 45.84 -0.51 0.65
CA ARG A 83 46.09 0.67 1.49
C ARG A 83 45.98 0.32 2.99
N LYS A 84 46.43 1.23 3.83
CA LYS A 84 46.28 1.14 5.28
C LYS A 84 45.19 2.04 5.81
N VAL A 85 44.33 1.50 6.65
CA VAL A 85 43.36 2.23 7.45
C VAL A 85 43.79 2.10 8.92
N GLY A 86 44.33 3.17 9.47
CA GLY A 86 44.98 3.11 10.78
C GLY A 86 46.17 2.12 10.80
N SER A 87 46.13 1.14 11.69
CA SER A 87 47.13 0.06 11.79
C SER A 87 46.80 -1.18 10.94
N PHE A 88 45.75 -1.13 10.12
CA PHE A 88 45.24 -2.28 9.38
C PHE A 88 45.53 -2.15 7.89
N GLU A 89 46.09 -3.19 7.28
CA GLU A 89 46.33 -3.27 5.86
C GLU A 89 45.20 -4.00 5.17
N ILE A 90 44.51 -3.37 4.22
CA ILE A 90 43.36 -3.93 3.52
C ILE A 90 43.85 -4.98 2.51
N VAL A 91 43.39 -6.21 2.67
CA VAL A 91 43.81 -7.34 1.82
C VAL A 91 42.85 -7.57 0.66
N LYS A 92 41.53 -7.66 0.93
CA LYS A 92 40.49 -7.90 -0.10
C LYS A 92 39.12 -7.54 0.45
N ILE A 93 38.15 -7.38 -0.46
CA ILE A 93 36.73 -7.27 -0.12
C ILE A 93 36.21 -8.68 0.21
N ILE A 94 35.41 -8.80 1.27
CA ILE A 94 34.77 -10.05 1.70
C ILE A 94 33.24 -9.96 1.79
N GLY A 95 32.65 -8.77 1.60
CA GLY A 95 31.22 -8.57 1.54
C GLY A 95 30.86 -7.17 1.06
N ARG A 96 29.75 -7.05 0.34
CA ARG A 96 29.11 -5.79 -0.04
C ARG A 96 27.63 -5.85 0.30
N GLY A 97 27.06 -4.76 0.80
CA GLY A 97 25.63 -4.68 1.13
C GLY A 97 25.20 -3.25 1.32
N GLY A 98 23.89 -3.01 1.44
CA GLY A 98 23.30 -1.69 1.58
C GLY A 98 23.76 -0.86 2.81
N MET A 99 24.57 -1.48 3.69
CA MET A 99 25.17 -0.85 4.89
C MET A 99 26.68 -0.64 4.78
N GLY A 100 27.26 -0.73 3.59
CA GLY A 100 28.68 -0.54 3.34
C GLY A 100 29.44 -1.76 2.86
N VAL A 101 30.76 -1.60 2.70
CA VAL A 101 31.68 -2.64 2.22
C VAL A 101 32.45 -3.23 3.39
N VAL A 102 32.59 -4.56 3.42
CA VAL A 102 33.38 -5.28 4.44
C VAL A 102 34.66 -5.80 3.78
N TYR A 103 35.78 -5.43 4.37
CA TYR A 103 37.11 -5.81 3.90
C TYR A 103 37.76 -6.81 4.86
N LEU A 104 38.47 -7.76 4.35
CA LEU A 104 39.50 -8.50 5.08
C LEU A 104 40.74 -7.60 5.21
N ALA A 105 41.22 -7.41 6.42
CA ALA A 105 42.42 -6.66 6.68
C ALA A 105 43.35 -7.41 7.62
N ARG A 106 44.62 -7.05 7.60
CA ARG A 106 45.65 -7.55 8.49
C ARG A 106 46.07 -6.48 9.50
N ASP A 107 45.88 -6.75 10.77
CA ASP A 107 46.45 -5.94 11.84
C ASP A 107 47.97 -6.04 11.80
N THR A 108 48.62 -4.93 11.46
CA THR A 108 50.09 -4.89 11.29
C THR A 108 50.82 -4.92 12.63
N LYS A 109 50.14 -4.55 13.76
CA LYS A 109 50.68 -4.57 15.10
C LYS A 109 50.56 -5.95 15.76
N LEU A 110 49.35 -6.51 15.71
CA LEU A 110 49.02 -7.80 16.36
C LEU A 110 49.13 -9.00 15.42
N LYS A 111 49.39 -8.79 14.13
CA LYS A 111 49.61 -9.83 13.09
C LYS A 111 48.43 -10.80 12.92
N ARG A 112 47.19 -10.36 13.19
CA ARG A 112 45.97 -11.13 13.07
C ARG A 112 45.12 -10.63 11.91
N SER A 113 44.21 -11.46 11.41
CA SER A 113 43.18 -11.06 10.46
C SER A 113 42.03 -10.42 11.18
N VAL A 114 41.48 -9.34 10.61
CA VAL A 114 40.29 -8.64 11.08
C VAL A 114 39.35 -8.36 9.92
N ALA A 115 38.08 -8.14 10.19
CA ALA A 115 37.13 -7.61 9.23
C ALA A 115 36.97 -6.09 9.46
N ILE A 116 37.01 -5.29 8.40
CA ILE A 116 36.81 -3.84 8.48
C ILE A 116 35.56 -3.49 7.67
N LYS A 117 34.56 -2.95 8.32
CA LYS A 117 33.32 -2.50 7.69
C LYS A 117 33.37 -0.99 7.51
N SER A 118 33.23 -0.53 6.26
CA SER A 118 33.07 0.91 5.96
C SER A 118 31.68 1.37 6.37
N MET A 119 31.58 2.57 6.92
CA MET A 119 30.29 3.13 7.39
C MET A 119 29.78 4.14 6.35
N PRO A 120 28.49 4.07 5.98
CA PRO A 120 27.92 5.02 5.03
C PRO A 120 27.93 6.45 5.60
N PRO A 121 28.17 7.49 4.76
CA PRO A 121 28.21 8.89 5.18
C PRO A 121 26.95 9.37 5.90
N LYS A 122 25.80 8.82 5.57
CA LYS A 122 24.51 9.14 6.21
C LYS A 122 24.46 8.80 7.72
N LEU A 123 25.25 7.87 8.19
CA LEU A 123 25.34 7.53 9.63
C LEU A 123 26.34 8.40 10.39
N THR A 124 27.16 9.16 9.67
CA THR A 124 28.26 9.95 10.22
C THR A 124 28.05 11.45 10.09
N GLY A 125 27.02 11.90 9.37
CA GLY A 125 26.82 13.31 8.99
C GLY A 125 26.33 14.24 10.10
N ASP A 126 25.71 13.72 11.17
CA ASP A 126 25.12 14.51 12.26
C ASP A 126 25.71 14.10 13.63
N SER A 127 25.97 15.08 14.49
CA SER A 127 26.61 14.89 15.80
C SER A 127 25.81 13.98 16.73
N ASN A 128 24.48 14.02 16.66
CA ASN A 128 23.60 13.20 17.49
C ASN A 128 23.58 11.73 17.02
N SER A 129 23.60 11.50 15.73
CA SER A 129 23.66 10.16 15.13
C SER A 129 25.01 9.51 15.42
N ARG A 130 26.10 10.27 15.36
CA ARG A 130 27.45 9.81 15.74
C ARG A 130 27.54 9.42 17.20
N THR A 131 26.99 10.21 18.10
CA THR A 131 27.00 9.94 19.54
C THR A 131 26.20 8.68 19.88
N ARG A 132 25.04 8.49 19.26
CA ARG A 132 24.22 7.28 19.43
C ARG A 132 24.91 6.03 18.89
N PHE A 133 25.42 6.10 17.66
CA PHE A 133 26.17 4.99 17.05
C PHE A 133 27.37 4.57 17.93
N ARG A 134 28.15 5.54 18.40
CA ARG A 134 29.29 5.28 19.28
C ARG A 134 28.86 4.57 20.56
N ARG A 135 27.80 5.04 21.22
CA ARG A 135 27.24 4.41 22.41
C ARG A 135 26.77 2.98 22.18
N GLU A 136 26.09 2.73 21.08
CA GLU A 136 25.64 1.36 20.71
C GLU A 136 26.84 0.46 20.40
N ALA A 137 27.82 0.96 19.66
CA ALA A 137 29.05 0.21 19.39
C ALA A 137 29.88 -0.06 20.65
N GLU A 138 29.94 0.85 21.62
CA GLU A 138 30.55 0.64 22.94
C GLU A 138 29.83 -0.45 23.75
N ILE A 139 28.51 -0.47 23.74
CA ILE A 139 27.72 -1.52 24.39
C ILE A 139 28.00 -2.88 23.73
N LEU A 140 27.98 -2.95 22.40
CA LEU A 140 28.31 -4.17 21.64
C LEU A 140 29.75 -4.63 21.86
N ALA A 141 30.71 -3.72 21.92
CA ALA A 141 32.10 -4.04 22.22
C ALA A 141 32.29 -4.62 23.65
N SER A 142 31.36 -4.30 24.56
CA SER A 142 31.34 -4.89 25.91
C SER A 142 30.79 -6.32 25.96
N LEU A 143 30.17 -6.80 24.85
CA LEU A 143 29.67 -8.16 24.76
C LEU A 143 30.83 -9.14 24.52
N ASN A 144 31.05 -10.02 25.49
CA ASN A 144 31.99 -11.10 25.34
C ASN A 144 31.24 -12.44 25.43
N HIS A 145 30.89 -13.00 24.26
CA HIS A 145 30.17 -14.25 24.14
C HIS A 145 30.79 -15.12 23.05
N PRO A 146 30.98 -16.45 23.26
CA PRO A 146 31.62 -17.31 22.27
C PRO A 146 30.95 -17.30 20.91
N ASN A 147 29.64 -17.08 20.86
CA ASN A 147 28.82 -17.10 19.64
C ASN A 147 28.49 -15.70 19.08
N ILE A 148 29.16 -14.63 19.56
CA ILE A 148 29.04 -13.27 18.99
C ILE A 148 30.37 -12.82 18.42
N ALA A 149 30.38 -12.18 17.26
CA ALA A 149 31.61 -11.59 16.70
C ALA A 149 31.98 -10.32 17.46
N VAL A 150 33.25 -10.22 17.87
CA VAL A 150 33.74 -9.12 18.72
C VAL A 150 34.00 -7.86 17.90
N ILE A 151 33.61 -6.70 18.42
CA ILE A 151 34.06 -5.41 17.93
C ILE A 151 35.42 -5.08 18.59
N HIS A 152 36.44 -4.84 17.76
CA HIS A 152 37.78 -4.58 18.26
C HIS A 152 38.12 -3.10 18.38
N GLU A 153 37.68 -2.27 17.43
CA GLU A 153 38.04 -0.86 17.37
C GLU A 153 37.06 -0.08 16.46
N ILE A 154 36.89 1.21 16.76
CA ILE A 154 36.22 2.18 15.90
C ILE A 154 37.27 3.15 15.38
N ILE A 155 37.42 3.27 14.07
CA ILE A 155 38.37 4.20 13.45
C ILE A 155 37.60 5.43 12.98
N GLU A 156 37.93 6.56 13.58
CA GLU A 156 37.38 7.87 13.20
C GLU A 156 38.27 8.52 12.12
N GLN A 157 37.64 9.18 11.15
CA GLN A 157 38.31 10.05 10.17
C GLN A 157 37.91 11.51 10.47
N ASP A 158 38.62 12.45 9.87
CA ASP A 158 38.46 13.90 10.11
C ASP A 158 37.03 14.42 9.94
N GLU A 159 36.20 13.70 9.18
CA GLU A 159 34.77 14.04 8.95
C GLU A 159 33.76 13.13 9.68
N GLY A 160 34.19 12.22 10.58
CA GLY A 160 33.32 11.35 11.36
C GLY A 160 33.81 9.89 11.46
N VAL A 161 32.92 8.99 11.96
CA VAL A 161 33.26 7.56 12.08
C VAL A 161 33.41 6.95 10.69
N GLY A 162 34.61 6.50 10.35
CA GLY A 162 34.91 5.95 9.04
C GLY A 162 34.78 4.42 8.95
N TYR A 163 35.26 3.69 9.96
CA TYR A 163 35.34 2.23 9.90
C TYR A 163 35.12 1.56 11.25
N LEU A 164 34.51 0.37 11.17
CA LEU A 164 34.35 -0.53 12.33
C LEU A 164 35.26 -1.76 12.14
N VAL A 165 36.15 -2.01 13.11
CA VAL A 165 37.05 -3.18 13.10
C VAL A 165 36.43 -4.30 13.89
N LEU A 166 36.18 -5.42 13.25
CA LEU A 166 35.46 -6.57 13.75
C LEU A 166 36.35 -7.83 13.79
N GLU A 167 35.99 -8.81 14.57
CA GLU A 167 36.54 -10.16 14.50
C GLU A 167 36.34 -10.73 13.08
N TYR A 168 37.41 -11.17 12.44
CA TYR A 168 37.29 -11.95 11.23
C TYR A 168 36.94 -13.39 11.57
N VAL A 169 35.72 -13.79 11.16
CA VAL A 169 35.22 -15.16 11.39
C VAL A 169 35.39 -15.96 10.11
N PRO A 170 36.32 -16.96 10.07
CA PRO A 170 36.45 -17.87 8.94
C PRO A 170 35.25 -18.83 8.88
N GLY A 171 35.04 -19.47 7.72
CA GLY A 171 33.95 -20.43 7.51
C GLY A 171 32.86 -19.89 6.60
N GLN A 172 31.78 -20.64 6.43
CA GLN A 172 30.64 -20.32 5.57
C GLN A 172 29.51 -19.64 6.36
N THR A 173 28.65 -18.92 5.66
CA THR A 173 27.41 -18.39 6.27
C THR A 173 26.39 -19.52 6.43
N LEU A 174 25.46 -19.35 7.35
CA LEU A 174 24.31 -20.27 7.47
C LEU A 174 23.47 -20.26 6.19
N ALA A 175 23.38 -19.12 5.49
CA ALA A 175 22.72 -19.05 4.19
C ALA A 175 23.37 -19.99 3.15
N GLU A 176 24.69 -19.98 3.05
CA GLU A 176 25.43 -20.91 2.18
C GLU A 176 25.27 -22.37 2.64
N ARG A 177 25.15 -22.63 3.93
CA ARG A 177 25.01 -23.99 4.50
C ARG A 177 23.64 -24.61 4.25
N ILE A 178 22.56 -23.81 4.23
CA ILE A 178 21.18 -24.28 3.99
C ILE A 178 20.76 -24.15 2.52
N ALA A 179 21.65 -23.72 1.62
CA ALA A 179 21.35 -23.60 0.20
C ALA A 179 21.13 -24.97 -0.41
N GLY A 180 19.86 -25.31 -0.69
CA GLY A 180 19.46 -26.46 -1.47
C GLY A 180 18.94 -27.68 -0.72
N GLU A 181 19.29 -27.92 0.55
CA GLU A 181 18.81 -29.08 1.34
C GLU A 181 18.56 -28.73 2.82
N PRO A 182 17.51 -29.30 3.43
CA PRO A 182 17.28 -29.10 4.86
C PRO A 182 18.40 -29.72 5.71
N LEU A 183 18.71 -29.10 6.82
CA LEU A 183 19.69 -29.62 7.77
C LEU A 183 19.11 -30.83 8.53
N LYS A 184 20.01 -31.74 8.96
CA LYS A 184 19.61 -32.78 9.89
C LYS A 184 19.09 -32.15 11.18
N LEU A 185 18.08 -32.77 11.78
CA LEU A 185 17.42 -32.24 12.98
C LEU A 185 18.41 -31.89 14.10
N GLU A 186 19.38 -32.77 14.41
CA GLU A 186 20.37 -32.52 15.46
C GLU A 186 21.27 -31.31 15.15
N GLU A 187 21.68 -31.15 13.88
CA GLU A 187 22.48 -30.02 13.42
C GLU A 187 21.69 -28.71 13.51
N ALA A 188 20.46 -28.70 12.99
CA ALA A 188 19.56 -27.53 13.05
C ALA A 188 19.29 -27.10 14.50
N LEU A 189 19.05 -28.05 15.40
CA LEU A 189 18.84 -27.79 16.82
C LEU A 189 20.12 -27.28 17.50
N SER A 190 21.29 -27.83 17.18
CA SER A 190 22.57 -27.36 17.75
C SER A 190 22.86 -25.92 17.34
N ILE A 191 22.74 -25.60 16.05
CA ILE A 191 22.91 -24.25 15.51
C ILE A 191 21.88 -23.30 16.13
N GLY A 192 20.60 -23.70 16.17
CA GLY A 192 19.52 -22.91 16.75
C GLY A 192 19.76 -22.58 18.22
N ARG A 193 20.22 -23.53 19.01
CA ARG A 193 20.60 -23.31 20.42
C ARG A 193 21.67 -22.22 20.54
N GLU A 194 22.78 -22.35 19.79
CA GLU A 194 23.90 -21.41 19.87
C GLU A 194 23.49 -20.00 19.39
N VAL A 195 22.62 -19.89 18.37
CA VAL A 195 22.05 -18.62 17.94
C VAL A 195 21.16 -18.00 19.03
N ALA A 196 20.29 -18.81 19.65
CA ALA A 196 19.42 -18.32 20.73
C ALA A 196 20.23 -17.87 21.96
N GLU A 197 21.30 -18.60 22.33
CA GLU A 197 22.21 -18.22 23.41
C GLU A 197 22.92 -16.87 23.11
N ALA A 198 23.39 -16.68 21.85
CA ALA A 198 24.04 -15.45 21.42
C ALA A 198 23.09 -14.26 21.50
N VAL A 199 21.89 -14.40 20.93
CA VAL A 199 20.88 -13.33 20.92
C VAL A 199 20.38 -13.03 22.32
N SER A 200 20.18 -14.04 23.18
CA SER A 200 19.83 -13.85 24.60
C SER A 200 20.90 -13.05 25.35
N ALA A 201 22.18 -13.33 25.10
CA ALA A 201 23.28 -12.58 25.74
C ALA A 201 23.25 -11.08 25.33
N ALA A 202 22.89 -10.76 24.10
CA ALA A 202 22.75 -9.40 23.64
C ALA A 202 21.50 -8.72 24.26
N HIS A 203 20.34 -9.40 24.26
CA HIS A 203 19.11 -8.89 24.85
C HIS A 203 19.27 -8.54 26.35
N LYS A 204 20.01 -9.34 27.12
CA LYS A 204 20.35 -9.05 28.55
C LYS A 204 21.14 -7.75 28.73
N LYS A 205 21.80 -7.26 27.70
CA LYS A 205 22.50 -5.96 27.66
C LYS A 205 21.68 -4.84 27.00
N GLY A 206 20.42 -5.12 26.67
CA GLY A 206 19.52 -4.15 26.02
C GLY A 206 19.80 -3.96 24.54
N VAL A 207 20.56 -4.87 23.89
CA VAL A 207 20.86 -4.84 22.47
C VAL A 207 19.94 -5.77 21.72
N VAL A 208 19.23 -5.23 20.72
CA VAL A 208 18.36 -5.96 19.79
C VAL A 208 19.02 -6.02 18.42
N HIS A 209 19.04 -7.18 17.78
CA HIS A 209 19.76 -7.40 16.52
C HIS A 209 19.07 -6.72 15.33
N ARG A 210 17.74 -6.82 15.24
CA ARG A 210 16.84 -6.18 14.21
C ARG A 210 17.09 -6.57 12.76
N ASP A 211 18.10 -7.36 12.45
CA ASP A 211 18.42 -7.85 11.09
C ASP A 211 18.98 -9.28 11.16
N LEU A 212 18.43 -10.10 12.05
CA LEU A 212 18.85 -11.49 12.22
C LEU A 212 18.39 -12.31 11.00
N LYS A 213 19.38 -12.90 10.29
CA LYS A 213 19.14 -13.69 9.08
C LYS A 213 20.30 -14.66 8.84
N PRO A 214 20.14 -15.72 8.05
CA PRO A 214 21.19 -16.71 7.83
C PRO A 214 22.50 -16.13 7.28
N GLY A 215 22.43 -15.02 6.50
CA GLY A 215 23.64 -14.33 6.01
C GLY A 215 24.46 -13.64 7.12
N ASN A 216 23.84 -13.35 8.27
CA ASN A 216 24.49 -12.73 9.43
C ASN A 216 24.91 -13.78 10.49
N ILE A 217 24.86 -15.06 10.15
CA ILE A 217 25.29 -16.17 11.03
C ILE A 217 26.38 -16.94 10.30
N LYS A 218 27.53 -17.10 10.90
CA LYS A 218 28.63 -17.90 10.37
C LYS A 218 28.86 -19.19 11.15
N ILE A 219 29.19 -20.25 10.41
CA ILE A 219 29.63 -21.53 10.94
C ILE A 219 31.11 -21.64 10.67
N THR A 220 31.91 -21.70 11.75
CA THR A 220 33.37 -21.82 11.67
C THR A 220 33.78 -23.24 11.25
N PRO A 221 35.05 -23.46 10.80
CA PRO A 221 35.53 -24.80 10.44
C PRO A 221 35.53 -25.82 11.60
N ASP A 222 35.42 -25.38 12.84
CA ASP A 222 35.26 -26.20 14.04
C ASP A 222 33.81 -26.28 14.53
N ASP A 223 32.85 -26.08 13.60
CA ASP A 223 31.39 -26.19 13.78
C ASP A 223 30.78 -25.27 14.85
N ARG A 224 31.41 -24.15 15.18
CA ARG A 224 30.86 -23.13 16.09
C ARG A 224 30.09 -22.08 15.36
N VAL A 225 29.00 -21.65 15.93
CA VAL A 225 28.18 -20.54 15.42
C VAL A 225 28.74 -19.21 15.89
N LYS A 226 28.79 -18.23 14.99
CA LYS A 226 29.07 -16.82 15.29
C LYS A 226 28.03 -15.93 14.65
N VAL A 227 27.30 -15.17 15.47
CA VAL A 227 26.35 -14.14 15.02
C VAL A 227 27.12 -12.86 14.75
N LEU A 228 26.89 -12.27 13.57
CA LEU A 228 27.55 -11.08 13.03
C LEU A 228 26.58 -9.90 13.00
N ASP A 229 27.09 -8.70 12.83
CA ASP A 229 26.35 -7.49 12.41
C ASP A 229 25.08 -7.18 13.22
N PHE A 230 25.17 -7.10 14.55
CA PHE A 230 24.10 -6.53 15.36
C PHE A 230 23.78 -5.10 14.88
N GLY A 231 22.52 -4.80 14.72
CA GLY A 231 21.92 -3.69 13.94
C GLY A 231 22.31 -2.26 14.33
N LEU A 232 23.60 -1.93 14.32
CA LEU A 232 24.18 -0.61 14.60
C LEU A 232 23.63 0.53 13.71
N ALA A 233 22.92 0.17 12.63
CA ALA A 233 22.40 1.15 11.65
C ALA A 233 20.89 1.37 11.74
N LYS A 234 20.15 0.68 12.63
CA LYS A 234 18.68 0.74 12.72
C LYS A 234 18.26 1.19 14.13
N ALA A 235 18.59 2.43 14.53
CA ALA A 235 18.21 2.97 15.85
C ALA A 235 16.69 3.16 15.98
N PRO A 236 16.08 2.96 17.19
CA PRO A 236 14.68 3.24 17.43
C PRO A 236 14.41 4.75 17.35
N VAL A 237 13.30 5.12 16.74
CA VAL A 237 12.73 6.47 16.83
C VAL A 237 12.30 6.68 18.28
N SER A 238 12.99 7.53 19.03
CA SER A 238 12.59 7.94 20.37
C SER A 238 11.36 8.85 20.30
N GLU A 239 10.36 8.59 21.12
CA GLU A 239 9.10 9.33 21.23
C GLU A 239 9.23 10.79 21.75
N ASP A 240 10.44 11.30 21.96
CA ASP A 240 10.64 12.65 22.50
C ASP A 240 11.41 13.54 21.53
N LYS A 241 10.69 14.54 21.03
CA LYS A 241 11.05 15.68 20.17
C LYS A 241 10.89 15.45 18.68
N GLY A 242 9.80 16.11 18.15
CA GLY A 242 9.65 16.39 16.76
C GLY A 242 10.83 17.21 16.23
N ASP A 243 11.64 16.54 15.45
CA ASP A 243 12.41 17.08 14.35
C ASP A 243 12.96 15.92 13.53
N ASP A 244 12.64 15.97 12.25
CA ASP A 244 13.20 15.22 11.13
C ASP A 244 14.45 14.39 11.41
N ILE A 245 14.39 13.12 11.08
CA ILE A 245 15.40 12.36 10.31
C ILE A 245 15.06 10.87 10.37
N THR A 246 14.33 10.38 9.40
CA THR A 246 14.62 9.13 8.68
C THR A 246 13.82 9.16 7.38
N ALA A 247 14.18 10.07 6.48
CA ALA A 247 13.91 9.89 5.07
C ALA A 247 14.85 8.78 4.56
N THR A 248 14.45 7.54 4.70
CA THR A 248 14.86 6.50 3.76
C THR A 248 14.15 6.85 2.47
N GLU A 249 14.92 7.06 1.40
CA GLU A 249 14.39 7.33 0.08
C GLU A 249 13.26 6.35 -0.28
N PRO A 250 12.14 6.83 -0.84
CA PRO A 250 11.02 5.98 -1.22
C PRO A 250 11.48 5.00 -2.30
N GLY A 251 11.35 3.71 -2.04
CA GLY A 251 11.65 2.66 -3.02
C GLY A 251 12.77 1.68 -2.66
N ARG A 252 13.51 1.88 -1.57
CA ARG A 252 14.54 0.93 -1.14
C ARG A 252 14.10 0.15 0.09
N VAL A 253 13.57 -1.05 -0.11
CA VAL A 253 13.54 -2.08 0.94
C VAL A 253 14.98 -2.56 1.12
N ILE A 254 15.71 -1.95 2.06
CA ILE A 254 17.08 -2.37 2.40
C ILE A 254 16.96 -3.65 3.21
N GLY A 255 17.21 -4.79 2.59
CA GLY A 255 17.27 -6.11 3.21
C GLY A 255 16.24 -7.08 2.62
N THR A 256 16.54 -8.37 2.70
CA THR A 256 15.61 -9.44 2.32
C THR A 256 14.42 -9.45 3.28
N PRO A 257 13.19 -9.14 2.86
CA PRO A 257 12.04 -8.97 3.78
C PRO A 257 11.62 -10.27 4.45
N ALA A 258 12.08 -11.41 4.00
CA ALA A 258 11.67 -12.75 4.41
C ALA A 258 11.84 -13.08 5.92
N TYR A 259 12.69 -12.34 6.64
CA TYR A 259 12.93 -12.53 8.08
C TYR A 259 12.39 -11.38 8.94
N MET A 260 11.77 -10.37 8.31
CA MET A 260 11.16 -9.26 9.05
C MET A 260 9.99 -9.73 9.88
N SER A 261 9.88 -9.19 11.09
CA SER A 261 8.71 -9.43 11.92
C SER A 261 7.49 -8.64 11.41
N PRO A 262 6.25 -9.06 11.76
CA PRO A 262 5.05 -8.33 11.39
C PRO A 262 5.05 -6.86 11.84
N GLU A 263 5.63 -6.57 13.00
CA GLU A 263 5.78 -5.20 13.49
C GLU A 263 6.81 -4.39 12.68
N GLN A 264 7.90 -5.00 12.24
CA GLN A 264 8.84 -4.36 11.30
C GLN A 264 8.20 -4.10 9.94
N ALA A 265 7.49 -5.09 9.41
CA ALA A 265 6.77 -4.98 8.15
C ALA A 265 5.71 -3.87 8.18
N ARG A 266 5.12 -3.62 9.35
CA ARG A 266 4.15 -2.54 9.59
C ARG A 266 4.79 -1.20 9.99
N GLY A 267 6.12 -1.10 10.06
CA GLY A 267 6.82 0.11 10.49
C GLY A 267 6.54 0.54 11.93
N LYS A 268 6.13 -0.40 12.79
CA LYS A 268 5.88 -0.15 14.22
C LYS A 268 7.20 -0.16 15.01
N SER A 269 7.17 0.37 16.23
CA SER A 269 8.28 0.24 17.17
C SER A 269 8.60 -1.24 17.44
N THR A 270 9.88 -1.59 17.43
CA THR A 270 10.35 -2.97 17.58
C THR A 270 11.11 -3.14 18.87
N ASP A 271 10.88 -4.24 19.57
CA ASP A 271 11.65 -4.67 20.75
C ASP A 271 12.41 -5.98 20.47
N HIS A 272 12.92 -6.61 21.50
CA HIS A 272 13.67 -7.87 21.42
C HIS A 272 12.89 -9.05 20.82
N ARG A 273 11.55 -9.00 20.81
CA ARG A 273 10.68 -10.04 20.24
C ARG A 273 10.73 -10.09 18.72
N THR A 274 11.23 -9.03 18.08
CA THR A 274 11.50 -9.04 16.65
C THR A 274 12.58 -10.04 16.26
N ASP A 275 13.62 -10.21 17.10
CA ASP A 275 14.68 -11.20 16.88
C ASP A 275 14.17 -12.63 17.10
N ILE A 276 13.19 -12.81 18.00
CA ILE A 276 12.54 -14.12 18.24
C ILE A 276 11.76 -14.57 17.00
N TRP A 277 11.08 -13.65 16.34
CA TRP A 277 10.44 -13.92 15.05
C TRP A 277 11.46 -14.34 13.99
N SER A 278 12.51 -13.54 13.80
CA SER A 278 13.58 -13.84 12.83
C SER A 278 14.24 -15.18 13.13
N PHE A 279 14.46 -15.50 14.40
CA PHE A 279 14.94 -16.80 14.86
C PHE A 279 13.98 -17.93 14.46
N GLY A 280 12.67 -17.75 14.64
CA GLY A 280 11.66 -18.70 14.20
C GLY A 280 11.71 -18.97 12.70
N CYS A 281 11.86 -17.91 11.88
CA CYS A 281 12.03 -18.03 10.43
C CYS A 281 13.30 -18.82 10.06
N ILE A 282 14.42 -18.56 10.73
CA ILE A 282 15.69 -19.25 10.50
C ILE A 282 15.58 -20.73 10.87
N MET A 283 15.01 -21.04 12.03
CA MET A 283 14.80 -22.42 12.47
C MET A 283 13.90 -23.20 11.50
N TYR A 284 12.81 -22.58 11.07
CA TYR A 284 11.91 -23.17 10.08
C TYR A 284 12.67 -23.48 8.77
N GLN A 285 13.44 -22.52 8.29
CA GLN A 285 14.21 -22.68 7.06
C GLN A 285 15.32 -23.74 7.19
N MET A 286 16.00 -23.83 8.31
CA MET A 286 16.99 -24.91 8.55
C MET A 286 16.36 -26.31 8.46
N LEU A 287 15.11 -26.45 8.93
CA LEU A 287 14.41 -27.74 8.95
C LEU A 287 13.74 -28.11 7.64
N THR A 288 13.35 -27.11 6.83
CA THR A 288 12.55 -27.32 5.59
C THR A 288 13.27 -26.98 4.31
N ALA A 289 14.40 -26.26 4.36
CA ALA A 289 15.05 -25.54 3.27
C ALA A 289 14.18 -24.47 2.59
N HIS A 290 12.97 -24.21 3.08
CA HIS A 290 12.05 -23.21 2.56
C HIS A 290 11.82 -22.08 3.57
N LEU A 291 11.59 -20.88 3.07
CA LEU A 291 11.17 -19.76 3.90
C LEU A 291 9.72 -19.98 4.40
N PRO A 292 9.38 -19.64 5.66
CA PRO A 292 7.99 -19.74 6.14
C PRO A 292 7.05 -18.78 5.40
N PHE A 293 7.60 -17.68 4.87
CA PHE A 293 6.87 -16.65 4.14
C PHE A 293 7.71 -16.27 2.90
N ASP A 294 7.38 -16.87 1.76
CA ASP A 294 8.08 -16.62 0.49
C ASP A 294 7.09 -16.07 -0.54
N GLY A 295 7.33 -14.88 -1.07
CA GLY A 295 6.53 -14.19 -2.09
C GLY A 295 7.32 -14.02 -3.38
N LEU A 296 6.60 -13.87 -4.50
CA LEU A 296 7.23 -13.58 -5.80
C LEU A 296 7.90 -12.21 -5.83
N THR A 297 7.39 -11.28 -5.02
CA THR A 297 7.96 -9.93 -4.84
C THR A 297 8.22 -9.65 -3.36
N ALA A 298 9.00 -8.61 -3.08
CA ALA A 298 9.21 -8.12 -1.72
C ALA A 298 7.89 -7.77 -1.03
N THR A 299 6.97 -7.17 -1.76
CA THR A 299 5.62 -6.80 -1.27
C THR A 299 4.79 -8.05 -0.95
N ASP A 300 4.81 -9.07 -1.81
CA ASP A 300 4.09 -10.33 -1.55
C ASP A 300 4.62 -11.02 -0.30
N THR A 301 5.94 -10.97 -0.09
CA THR A 301 6.58 -11.50 1.12
C THR A 301 6.10 -10.76 2.37
N LEU A 302 6.04 -9.42 2.33
CA LEU A 302 5.54 -8.61 3.44
C LEU A 302 4.06 -8.90 3.75
N VAL A 303 3.23 -9.03 2.72
CA VAL A 303 1.81 -9.42 2.88
C VAL A 303 1.70 -10.79 3.55
N LYS A 304 2.48 -11.80 3.10
CA LYS A 304 2.47 -13.12 3.72
C LYS A 304 2.95 -13.10 5.18
N ILE A 305 3.96 -12.30 5.51
CA ILE A 305 4.43 -12.10 6.88
C ILE A 305 3.31 -11.55 7.76
N ILE A 306 2.49 -10.66 7.24
CA ILE A 306 1.42 -10.00 8.00
C ILE A 306 0.18 -10.90 8.11
N GLU A 307 -0.20 -11.64 7.04
CA GLU A 307 -1.53 -12.24 6.91
C GLU A 307 -1.53 -13.76 6.91
N ARG A 308 -0.42 -14.43 6.48
CA ARG A 308 -0.42 -15.88 6.26
C ARG A 308 0.28 -16.62 7.38
N GLU A 309 -0.21 -17.83 7.67
CA GLU A 309 0.49 -18.78 8.54
C GLU A 309 1.56 -19.54 7.74
N PRO A 310 2.66 -19.98 8.40
CA PRO A 310 3.61 -20.90 7.78
C PRO A 310 2.96 -22.23 7.41
N ASP A 311 3.51 -22.91 6.41
CA ASP A 311 3.14 -24.29 6.11
C ASP A 311 3.72 -25.25 7.16
N TRP A 312 2.96 -25.52 8.21
CA TRP A 312 3.39 -26.39 9.31
C TRP A 312 3.52 -27.85 8.90
N GLU A 313 2.95 -28.28 7.75
CA GLU A 313 3.05 -29.64 7.21
C GLU A 313 4.40 -29.86 6.51
N ALA A 314 5.06 -28.80 6.06
CA ALA A 314 6.40 -28.87 5.48
C ALA A 314 7.49 -29.28 6.48
N LEU A 315 7.25 -29.16 7.80
CA LEU A 315 8.21 -29.59 8.81
C LEU A 315 8.36 -31.13 8.78
N PRO A 316 9.61 -31.66 8.82
CA PRO A 316 9.87 -33.10 8.86
C PRO A 316 9.06 -33.83 9.94
N GLN A 317 8.59 -35.03 9.66
CA GLN A 317 7.76 -35.80 10.61
C GLN A 317 8.50 -36.12 11.93
N GLU A 318 9.82 -36.26 11.89
CA GLU A 318 10.70 -36.47 13.02
C GLU A 318 10.91 -35.23 13.89
N THR A 319 10.44 -34.05 13.46
CA THR A 319 10.54 -32.84 14.29
C THR A 319 9.74 -33.04 15.58
N PRO A 320 10.36 -32.98 16.77
CA PRO A 320 9.69 -33.20 18.06
C PRO A 320 8.53 -32.25 18.29
N ALA A 321 7.48 -32.70 18.96
CA ALA A 321 6.27 -31.90 19.19
C ALA A 321 6.54 -30.60 19.96
N ASN A 322 7.47 -30.61 20.91
CA ASN A 322 7.89 -29.39 21.63
C ASN A 322 8.61 -28.40 20.71
N ILE A 323 9.43 -28.85 19.76
CA ILE A 323 10.09 -27.95 18.78
C ILE A 323 9.06 -27.37 17.81
N ARG A 324 8.05 -28.14 17.38
CA ARG A 324 6.93 -27.59 16.58
C ARG A 324 6.18 -26.52 17.36
N ALA A 325 5.86 -26.75 18.63
CA ALA A 325 5.20 -25.80 19.50
C ALA A 325 6.06 -24.54 19.76
N LEU A 326 7.39 -24.71 19.90
CA LEU A 326 8.34 -23.60 20.01
C LEU A 326 8.29 -22.72 18.76
N LEU A 327 8.36 -23.32 17.56
CA LEU A 327 8.31 -22.58 16.30
C LEU A 327 7.00 -21.81 16.15
N GLN A 328 5.86 -22.41 16.52
CA GLN A 328 4.56 -21.73 16.51
C GLN A 328 4.55 -20.50 17.42
N ARG A 329 5.13 -20.60 18.62
CA ARG A 329 5.27 -19.47 19.54
C ARG A 329 6.27 -18.40 19.05
N CYS A 330 7.32 -18.78 18.35
CA CYS A 330 8.25 -17.82 17.76
C CYS A 330 7.63 -17.06 16.58
N LEU A 331 6.77 -17.72 15.80
CA LEU A 331 6.12 -17.17 14.60
C LEU A 331 4.68 -16.68 14.85
N GLU A 332 4.33 -16.40 16.11
CA GLU A 332 3.08 -15.74 16.49
C GLU A 332 3.10 -14.29 15.98
N LYS A 333 2.03 -13.89 15.27
CA LYS A 333 1.95 -12.56 14.64
C LYS A 333 1.88 -11.43 15.65
N ASP A 334 1.16 -11.66 16.73
CA ASP A 334 1.05 -10.72 17.85
C ASP A 334 2.28 -10.82 18.75
N PRO A 335 3.12 -9.76 18.86
CA PRO A 335 4.30 -9.79 19.69
C PRO A 335 3.97 -10.05 21.16
N ASP A 336 2.78 -9.70 21.67
CA ASP A 336 2.40 -9.94 23.07
C ASP A 336 2.02 -11.40 23.35
N ARG A 337 1.72 -12.18 22.31
CA ARG A 337 1.46 -13.62 22.37
C ARG A 337 2.65 -14.47 21.97
N ARG A 338 3.66 -13.84 21.35
CA ARG A 338 4.91 -14.47 20.93
C ARG A 338 5.72 -14.91 22.14
N LEU A 339 6.68 -15.83 21.94
CA LEU A 339 7.66 -16.21 22.98
C LEU A 339 8.29 -14.96 23.61
N GLY A 340 8.26 -14.86 24.93
CA GLY A 340 8.65 -13.64 25.64
C GLY A 340 10.16 -13.43 25.77
N ASP A 341 10.96 -14.51 25.86
CA ASP A 341 12.42 -14.47 25.95
C ASP A 341 13.02 -15.58 25.06
N ILE A 342 14.02 -15.23 24.26
CA ILE A 342 14.71 -16.20 23.39
C ILE A 342 15.54 -17.22 24.21
N ALA A 343 15.87 -16.92 25.46
CA ALA A 343 16.52 -17.87 26.36
C ALA A 343 15.67 -19.14 26.57
N ASP A 344 14.34 -19.03 26.59
CA ASP A 344 13.43 -20.16 26.70
C ASP A 344 13.56 -21.10 25.49
N ALA A 345 13.78 -20.56 24.30
CA ALA A 345 14.06 -21.35 23.11
C ALA A 345 15.36 -22.15 23.24
N ALA A 346 16.42 -21.54 23.77
CA ALA A 346 17.69 -22.23 24.01
C ALA A 346 17.54 -23.38 25.01
N ILE A 347 16.76 -23.19 26.07
CA ILE A 347 16.47 -24.20 27.09
C ILE A 347 15.69 -25.36 26.47
N GLU A 348 14.58 -25.11 25.80
CA GLU A 348 13.74 -26.16 25.19
C GLU A 348 14.51 -26.98 24.16
N ILE A 349 15.36 -26.34 23.36
CA ILE A 349 16.21 -27.02 22.38
C ILE A 349 17.25 -27.89 23.12
N SER A 350 17.87 -27.36 24.17
CA SER A 350 18.87 -28.10 24.99
C SER A 350 18.27 -29.34 25.65
N GLU A 351 17.04 -29.22 26.19
CA GLU A 351 16.32 -30.37 26.77
C GLU A 351 16.01 -31.42 25.69
N THR A 352 15.71 -31.01 24.48
CA THR A 352 15.44 -31.92 23.37
C THR A 352 16.68 -32.66 22.92
N LEU A 353 17.84 -31.98 22.86
CA LEU A 353 19.13 -32.59 22.56
C LEU A 353 19.64 -33.52 23.65
N SER A 354 19.25 -33.27 24.92
CA SER A 354 19.72 -34.04 26.08
C SER A 354 18.94 -35.31 26.36
N LYS A 355 17.77 -35.52 25.74
CA LYS A 355 16.93 -36.73 25.97
C LYS A 355 17.51 -37.91 25.21
N PRO A 356 18.00 -38.99 25.90
CA PRO A 356 18.43 -40.19 25.18
C PRO A 356 17.25 -40.83 24.43
N GLN A 357 17.43 -41.17 23.20
CA GLN A 357 16.45 -41.94 22.41
C GLN A 357 16.33 -43.37 23.04
N ILE A 358 15.42 -43.53 24.01
CA ILE A 358 15.10 -44.86 24.56
C ILE A 358 14.19 -45.54 23.51
N ALA A 359 14.77 -46.55 22.83
CA ALA A 359 14.02 -47.45 21.99
C ALA A 359 13.12 -48.35 22.83
N PRO A 360 11.80 -48.33 22.78
CA PRO A 360 10.93 -49.23 23.54
C PRO A 360 10.88 -50.61 22.94
N THR A 361 10.99 -51.64 23.79
CA THR A 361 10.93 -53.02 23.41
C THR A 361 9.59 -53.46 22.81
N ALA A 362 9.68 -54.24 21.77
CA ALA A 362 8.65 -54.50 20.75
C ALA A 362 7.38 -55.28 21.16
N LYS A 363 7.22 -55.76 22.40
CA LYS A 363 6.03 -56.59 22.79
C LYS A 363 4.94 -55.83 23.55
N LEU A 364 5.23 -54.86 24.35
CA LEU A 364 4.22 -53.99 24.99
C LEU A 364 3.68 -52.92 23.96
N ARG A 365 4.48 -52.58 22.97
CA ARG A 365 4.18 -51.60 21.95
C ARG A 365 3.02 -52.00 21.00
N ARG A 366 2.84 -53.33 20.72
CA ARG A 366 1.75 -53.78 19.83
C ARG A 366 0.37 -53.65 20.46
N ILE A 367 0.20 -53.87 21.74
CA ILE A 367 -1.10 -53.75 22.43
C ILE A 367 -1.44 -52.31 22.72
N ALA A 368 -0.45 -51.51 23.14
CA ALA A 368 -0.62 -50.05 23.36
C ALA A 368 -0.81 -49.29 22.01
N MET A 369 -0.12 -49.72 20.93
CA MET A 369 -0.33 -49.14 19.60
C MET A 369 -1.70 -49.43 19.00
N ILE A 370 -2.26 -50.63 19.23
CA ILE A 370 -3.59 -50.97 18.71
C ILE A 370 -4.69 -50.20 19.44
N ILE A 371 -4.55 -50.02 20.75
CA ILE A 371 -5.50 -49.24 21.54
C ILE A 371 -5.25 -47.72 21.31
N GLY A 372 -4.00 -47.27 21.28
CA GLY A 372 -3.66 -45.89 20.99
C GLY A 372 -4.00 -45.51 19.56
N ALA A 373 -3.74 -46.36 18.56
CA ALA A 373 -4.13 -46.12 17.18
C ALA A 373 -5.64 -46.10 16.99
N ALA A 374 -6.39 -46.96 17.69
CA ALA A 374 -7.85 -46.92 17.66
C ALA A 374 -8.42 -45.67 18.29
N VAL A 375 -7.83 -45.19 19.41
CA VAL A 375 -8.25 -43.93 20.07
C VAL A 375 -7.79 -42.72 19.23
N ILE A 376 -6.59 -42.78 18.65
CA ILE A 376 -6.08 -41.69 17.76
C ILE A 376 -6.87 -41.68 16.45
N ILE A 377 -7.19 -42.83 15.86
CA ILE A 377 -8.02 -42.91 14.64
C ILE A 377 -9.45 -42.43 14.92
N VAL A 378 -10.06 -42.79 16.03
CA VAL A 378 -11.36 -42.25 16.45
C VAL A 378 -11.28 -40.77 16.80
N GLY A 379 -10.21 -40.34 17.45
CA GLY A 379 -9.93 -38.94 17.77
C GLY A 379 -9.62 -38.11 16.53
N LEU A 380 -8.78 -38.62 15.62
CA LEU A 380 -8.48 -37.97 14.32
C LEU A 380 -9.68 -38.01 13.37
N PHE A 381 -10.44 -39.08 13.38
CA PHE A 381 -11.70 -39.17 12.63
C PHE A 381 -12.78 -38.26 13.22
N GLY A 382 -12.86 -38.15 14.55
CA GLY A 382 -13.71 -37.20 15.25
C GLY A 382 -13.22 -35.74 15.03
N LEU A 383 -11.93 -35.51 15.06
CA LEU A 383 -11.31 -34.19 14.80
C LEU A 383 -11.39 -33.84 13.31
N ALA A 384 -11.11 -34.75 12.41
CA ALA A 384 -11.32 -34.58 10.96
C ALA A 384 -12.79 -34.39 10.63
N LEU A 385 -13.67 -35.15 11.26
CA LEU A 385 -15.12 -35.00 11.15
C LEU A 385 -15.57 -33.67 11.77
N PHE A 386 -14.99 -33.23 12.90
CA PHE A 386 -15.22 -31.94 13.51
C PHE A 386 -14.70 -30.79 12.62
N PHE A 387 -13.50 -30.92 12.05
CA PHE A 387 -12.95 -29.92 11.11
C PHE A 387 -13.62 -29.97 9.73
N THR A 388 -14.03 -31.11 9.24
CA THR A 388 -14.82 -31.20 8.00
C THR A 388 -16.26 -30.76 8.22
N LEU A 389 -16.85 -31.01 9.38
CA LEU A 389 -18.20 -30.53 9.74
C LEU A 389 -18.17 -29.04 10.12
N ASN A 390 -17.02 -28.48 10.57
CA ASN A 390 -16.87 -27.07 10.92
C ASN A 390 -16.16 -26.20 9.84
N LYS A 391 -15.56 -26.79 8.81
CA LYS A 391 -15.26 -26.03 7.58
C LYS A 391 -16.60 -25.82 6.84
N ARG A 392 -17.43 -24.95 7.35
CA ARG A 392 -18.53 -24.40 6.57
C ARG A 392 -17.92 -23.52 5.48
N TYR A 393 -17.58 -24.13 4.35
CA TYR A 393 -17.45 -23.33 3.14
C TYR A 393 -18.77 -22.55 2.99
N PRO A 394 -18.71 -21.31 2.51
CA PRO A 394 -19.92 -20.50 2.32
C PRO A 394 -20.94 -21.16 1.36
N THR A 395 -20.53 -22.20 0.66
CA THR A 395 -21.31 -23.07 -0.21
C THR A 395 -20.75 -24.50 -0.18
N GLU A 396 -21.57 -25.52 -0.37
CA GLU A 396 -21.14 -26.91 -0.53
C GLU A 396 -20.64 -27.21 -1.95
N ASN A 397 -20.87 -26.32 -2.90
CA ASN A 397 -20.44 -26.46 -4.29
C ASN A 397 -19.06 -25.77 -4.48
N ALA A 398 -18.02 -26.61 -4.59
CA ALA A 398 -16.64 -26.11 -4.75
C ALA A 398 -16.46 -25.26 -6.01
N GLN A 399 -17.14 -25.57 -7.11
CA GLN A 399 -17.07 -24.81 -8.35
C GLN A 399 -17.79 -23.46 -8.20
N ALA A 400 -18.92 -23.40 -7.49
CA ALA A 400 -19.58 -22.12 -7.15
C ALA A 400 -18.65 -21.22 -6.33
N TYR A 401 -17.92 -21.82 -5.39
CA TYR A 401 -16.95 -21.08 -4.59
C TYR A 401 -15.77 -20.53 -5.41
N GLU A 402 -15.29 -21.32 -6.38
CA GLU A 402 -14.23 -20.85 -7.32
C GLU A 402 -14.70 -19.65 -8.13
N TYR A 403 -15.88 -19.67 -8.73
CA TYR A 403 -16.44 -18.53 -9.44
C TYR A 403 -16.62 -17.31 -8.53
N TYR A 404 -17.07 -17.53 -7.29
CA TYR A 404 -17.14 -16.45 -6.30
C TYR A 404 -15.78 -15.80 -6.03
N LEU A 405 -14.70 -16.58 -5.88
CA LEU A 405 -13.35 -16.05 -5.67
C LEU A 405 -12.85 -15.28 -6.90
N ARG A 406 -13.10 -15.75 -8.12
CA ARG A 406 -12.81 -15.01 -9.34
C ARG A 406 -13.58 -13.69 -9.41
N GLY A 407 -14.84 -13.69 -8.99
CA GLY A 407 -15.63 -12.46 -8.87
C GLY A 407 -15.02 -11.44 -7.91
N LEU A 408 -14.48 -11.90 -6.77
CA LEU A 408 -13.74 -11.04 -5.84
C LEU A 408 -12.47 -10.46 -6.48
N GLU A 409 -11.71 -11.27 -7.21
CA GLU A 409 -10.51 -10.85 -7.92
C GLU A 409 -10.81 -9.73 -8.93
N TYR A 410 -11.80 -9.93 -9.82
CA TYR A 410 -12.19 -8.90 -10.79
C TYR A 410 -12.67 -7.62 -10.10
N PHE A 411 -13.46 -7.72 -9.04
CA PHE A 411 -13.96 -6.56 -8.30
C PHE A 411 -12.86 -5.78 -7.56
N SER A 412 -11.75 -6.45 -7.18
CA SER A 412 -10.63 -5.82 -6.49
C SER A 412 -9.55 -5.25 -7.42
N ARG A 413 -9.55 -5.66 -8.69
CA ARG A 413 -8.46 -5.38 -9.64
C ARG A 413 -8.45 -3.92 -10.09
N ASP A 414 -9.56 -3.42 -10.56
CA ASP A 414 -9.77 -2.04 -10.98
C ASP A 414 -11.27 -1.69 -11.01
N ASP A 415 -11.57 -0.38 -11.05
CA ASP A 415 -12.94 0.12 -11.11
C ASP A 415 -13.44 0.31 -12.56
N THR A 416 -12.86 -0.38 -13.53
CA THR A 416 -13.32 -0.30 -14.93
C THR A 416 -14.65 -1.02 -15.11
N GLU A 417 -15.49 -0.51 -16.00
CA GLU A 417 -16.78 -1.11 -16.34
C GLU A 417 -16.62 -2.59 -16.74
N ASN A 418 -15.60 -2.90 -17.54
CA ASN A 418 -15.30 -4.26 -17.97
C ASN A 418 -14.98 -5.20 -16.80
N SER A 419 -14.14 -4.78 -15.85
CA SER A 419 -13.82 -5.60 -14.66
C SER A 419 -15.04 -5.82 -13.78
N LEU A 420 -15.89 -4.82 -13.62
CA LEU A 420 -17.13 -4.91 -12.85
C LEU A 420 -18.15 -5.85 -13.53
N GLU A 421 -18.32 -5.80 -14.85
CA GLU A 421 -19.20 -6.73 -15.59
C GLU A 421 -18.66 -8.17 -15.51
N LEU A 422 -17.35 -8.39 -15.61
CA LEU A 422 -16.75 -9.70 -15.38
C LEU A 422 -17.02 -10.22 -13.95
N ALA A 423 -16.91 -9.36 -12.94
CA ALA A 423 -17.23 -9.73 -11.57
C ALA A 423 -18.71 -10.14 -11.43
N ILE A 424 -19.63 -9.40 -12.05
CA ILE A 424 -21.07 -9.74 -12.11
C ILE A 424 -21.25 -11.15 -12.71
N GLY A 425 -20.69 -11.40 -13.90
CA GLY A 425 -20.79 -12.69 -14.57
C GLY A 425 -20.26 -13.85 -13.73
N MET A 426 -19.16 -13.64 -12.96
CA MET A 426 -18.63 -14.66 -12.06
C MET A 426 -19.57 -14.93 -10.87
N TYR A 427 -20.16 -13.89 -10.26
CA TYR A 427 -21.11 -14.08 -9.16
C TYR A 427 -22.41 -14.73 -9.65
N GLU A 428 -22.90 -14.37 -10.84
CA GLU A 428 -24.07 -15.01 -11.44
C GLU A 428 -23.81 -16.50 -11.72
N LYS A 429 -22.62 -16.86 -12.23
CA LYS A 429 -22.22 -18.26 -12.39
C LYS A 429 -22.16 -19.01 -11.06
N ALA A 430 -21.62 -18.38 -10.02
CA ALA A 430 -21.61 -18.96 -8.68
C ALA A 430 -23.04 -19.26 -8.18
N ILE A 431 -23.96 -18.31 -8.41
CA ILE A 431 -25.39 -18.44 -8.06
C ILE A 431 -26.11 -19.51 -8.89
N GLU A 432 -25.78 -19.60 -10.19
CA GLU A 432 -26.33 -20.64 -11.06
C GLU A 432 -25.98 -22.05 -10.55
N LEU A 433 -24.72 -22.23 -10.10
CA LEU A 433 -24.22 -23.49 -9.57
C LEU A 433 -24.71 -23.80 -8.15
N ASP A 434 -24.93 -22.76 -7.33
CA ASP A 434 -25.55 -22.90 -6.01
C ASP A 434 -26.53 -21.75 -5.73
N PRO A 435 -27.80 -21.92 -6.02
CA PRO A 435 -28.83 -20.92 -5.76
C PRO A 435 -29.04 -20.56 -4.28
N LYS A 436 -28.37 -21.26 -3.34
CA LYS A 436 -28.41 -20.97 -1.90
C LYS A 436 -27.16 -20.24 -1.42
N PHE A 437 -26.26 -19.85 -2.33
CA PHE A 437 -25.01 -19.18 -1.98
C PHE A 437 -25.26 -17.70 -1.62
N ALA A 438 -25.71 -17.43 -0.40
CA ALA A 438 -26.07 -16.10 0.11
C ALA A 438 -24.95 -15.06 -0.08
N LEU A 439 -23.70 -15.47 0.12
CA LEU A 439 -22.53 -14.57 0.01
C LEU A 439 -22.32 -14.08 -1.44
N ALA A 440 -22.58 -14.94 -2.45
CA ALA A 440 -22.49 -14.55 -3.86
C ALA A 440 -23.56 -13.50 -4.21
N TYR A 441 -24.78 -13.65 -3.73
CA TYR A 441 -25.84 -12.65 -3.88
C TYR A 441 -25.48 -11.32 -3.20
N ALA A 442 -24.88 -11.35 -2.02
CA ALA A 442 -24.46 -10.15 -1.32
C ALA A 442 -23.39 -9.38 -2.13
N ARG A 443 -22.40 -10.10 -2.69
CA ARG A 443 -21.36 -9.47 -3.54
C ARG A 443 -21.92 -8.94 -4.85
N LEU A 444 -22.80 -9.70 -5.50
CA LEU A 444 -23.49 -9.25 -6.72
C LEU A 444 -24.23 -7.92 -6.49
N SER A 445 -24.98 -7.80 -5.38
CA SER A 445 -25.64 -6.55 -5.01
C SER A 445 -24.65 -5.40 -4.84
N LYS A 446 -23.52 -5.66 -4.15
CA LYS A 446 -22.50 -4.64 -3.93
C LYS A 446 -21.91 -4.12 -5.24
N VAL A 447 -21.63 -4.98 -6.21
CA VAL A 447 -21.12 -4.57 -7.53
C VAL A 447 -22.15 -3.74 -8.30
N HIS A 448 -23.44 -4.15 -8.31
CA HIS A 448 -24.47 -3.36 -8.94
C HIS A 448 -24.62 -1.95 -8.33
N SER A 449 -24.61 -1.84 -7.00
CA SER A 449 -24.62 -0.54 -6.33
C SER A 449 -23.38 0.29 -6.63
N HIS A 450 -22.21 -0.35 -6.77
CA HIS A 450 -20.97 0.31 -7.14
C HIS A 450 -21.03 0.88 -8.55
N MET A 451 -21.49 0.10 -9.54
CA MET A 451 -21.67 0.57 -10.92
C MET A 451 -22.61 1.78 -11.01
N TYR A 452 -23.69 1.75 -10.24
CA TYR A 452 -24.61 2.89 -10.16
C TYR A 452 -23.93 4.13 -9.58
N TRP A 453 -23.17 4.00 -8.50
CA TRP A 453 -22.51 5.11 -7.82
C TRP A 453 -21.43 5.76 -8.68
N PHE A 454 -20.56 4.94 -9.27
CA PHE A 454 -19.46 5.41 -10.14
C PHE A 454 -19.92 5.70 -11.58
N LYS A 455 -21.22 5.67 -11.84
CA LYS A 455 -21.89 6.10 -13.09
C LYS A 455 -21.55 5.28 -14.33
N HIS A 456 -21.08 4.07 -14.18
CA HIS A 456 -20.99 3.13 -15.27
C HIS A 456 -22.39 2.79 -15.83
N ASP A 457 -23.40 2.65 -14.93
CA ASP A 457 -24.80 2.46 -15.28
C ASP A 457 -25.72 3.02 -14.17
N ARG A 458 -26.32 4.20 -14.38
CA ARG A 458 -27.25 4.88 -13.44
C ARG A 458 -28.72 4.56 -13.69
N SER A 459 -29.01 3.44 -14.33
CA SER A 459 -30.39 3.04 -14.58
C SER A 459 -31.09 2.56 -13.31
N ASP A 460 -32.39 2.81 -13.23
CA ASP A 460 -33.25 2.21 -12.18
C ASP A 460 -33.20 0.69 -12.19
N ALA A 461 -32.97 0.10 -13.37
CA ALA A 461 -32.79 -1.34 -13.53
C ALA A 461 -31.57 -1.87 -12.77
N ARG A 462 -30.44 -1.12 -12.81
CA ARG A 462 -29.21 -1.49 -12.05
C ARG A 462 -29.46 -1.47 -10.55
N LEU A 463 -30.16 -0.47 -10.04
CA LEU A 463 -30.54 -0.42 -8.62
C LEU A 463 -31.51 -1.55 -8.25
N ALA A 464 -32.50 -1.85 -9.09
CA ALA A 464 -33.43 -2.96 -8.86
C ALA A 464 -32.70 -4.32 -8.84
N MET A 465 -31.67 -4.52 -9.67
CA MET A 465 -30.82 -5.72 -9.62
C MET A 465 -30.06 -5.81 -8.30
N SER A 466 -29.50 -4.69 -7.81
CA SER A 466 -28.84 -4.65 -6.51
C SER A 466 -29.79 -5.01 -5.37
N GLU A 467 -30.97 -4.39 -5.34
CA GLU A 467 -31.98 -4.65 -4.31
C GLU A 467 -32.42 -6.12 -4.31
N LYS A 468 -32.74 -6.66 -5.49
CA LYS A 468 -33.15 -8.07 -5.63
C LYS A 468 -32.08 -9.02 -5.11
N ALA A 469 -30.83 -8.77 -5.42
CA ALA A 469 -29.72 -9.61 -4.99
C ALA A 469 -29.54 -9.56 -3.47
N VAL A 470 -29.50 -8.36 -2.86
CA VAL A 470 -29.30 -8.28 -1.41
C VAL A 470 -30.48 -8.82 -0.61
N ARG A 471 -31.72 -8.60 -1.07
CA ARG A 471 -32.87 -9.19 -0.41
C ARG A 471 -32.83 -10.72 -0.47
N LYS A 472 -32.37 -11.30 -1.58
CA LYS A 472 -32.17 -12.74 -1.69
C LYS A 472 -31.07 -13.26 -0.77
N ALA A 473 -29.98 -12.53 -0.63
CA ALA A 473 -28.93 -12.87 0.33
C ALA A 473 -29.45 -12.92 1.77
N LEU A 474 -30.24 -11.92 2.19
CA LEU A 474 -30.83 -11.85 3.53
C LEU A 474 -31.95 -12.86 3.74
N GLU A 475 -32.71 -13.22 2.69
CA GLU A 475 -33.69 -14.33 2.74
C GLU A 475 -33.00 -15.65 3.05
N LEU A 476 -31.84 -15.91 2.44
CA LEU A 476 -31.06 -17.12 2.61
C LEU A 476 -30.30 -17.16 3.94
N ASN A 477 -29.79 -16.01 4.37
CA ASN A 477 -29.07 -15.85 5.64
C ASN A 477 -29.32 -14.44 6.21
N PRO A 478 -30.31 -14.30 7.11
CA PRO A 478 -30.65 -13.00 7.69
C PRO A 478 -29.55 -12.32 8.50
N ASP A 479 -28.61 -13.09 9.04
CA ASP A 479 -27.52 -12.57 9.88
C ASP A 479 -26.20 -12.43 9.13
N LEU A 480 -26.19 -12.55 7.78
CA LEU A 480 -24.97 -12.49 6.97
C LEU A 480 -24.39 -11.06 6.96
N PRO A 481 -23.21 -10.82 7.56
CA PRO A 481 -22.63 -9.48 7.67
C PRO A 481 -22.38 -8.83 6.30
N GLU A 482 -21.96 -9.61 5.30
CA GLU A 482 -21.73 -9.14 3.94
C GLU A 482 -23.02 -8.70 3.25
N ALA A 483 -24.15 -9.30 3.57
CA ALA A 483 -25.46 -8.88 3.04
C ALA A 483 -25.89 -7.55 3.66
N HIS A 484 -25.74 -7.38 4.96
CA HIS A 484 -25.98 -6.11 5.63
C HIS A 484 -25.03 -5.02 5.14
N HIS A 485 -23.73 -5.33 4.95
CA HIS A 485 -22.79 -4.38 4.34
C HIS A 485 -23.25 -3.96 2.93
N SER A 486 -23.69 -4.91 2.11
CA SER A 486 -24.16 -4.62 0.74
C SER A 486 -25.46 -3.84 0.74
N LEU A 487 -26.40 -4.13 1.67
CA LEU A 487 -27.63 -3.36 1.83
C LEU A 487 -27.34 -1.93 2.31
N GLY A 488 -26.37 -1.75 3.21
CA GLY A 488 -25.88 -0.43 3.59
C GLY A 488 -25.30 0.33 2.38
N CYS A 489 -24.53 -0.32 1.51
CA CYS A 489 -24.04 0.27 0.27
C CYS A 489 -25.20 0.63 -0.69
N TYR A 490 -26.22 -0.22 -0.81
CA TYR A 490 -27.42 0.06 -1.62
C TYR A 490 -28.14 1.33 -1.15
N TYR A 491 -28.37 1.49 0.17
CA TYR A 491 -28.96 2.70 0.71
C TYR A 491 -28.05 3.93 0.54
N TYR A 492 -26.76 3.79 0.81
CA TYR A 492 -25.79 4.87 0.68
C TYR A 492 -25.64 5.34 -0.76
N TRP A 493 -25.32 4.42 -1.67
CA TRP A 493 -24.95 4.74 -3.04
C TRP A 493 -26.16 4.93 -3.97
N GLY A 494 -27.23 4.18 -3.73
CA GLY A 494 -28.41 4.21 -4.59
C GLY A 494 -29.42 5.28 -4.19
N HIS A 495 -29.54 5.59 -2.90
CA HIS A 495 -30.64 6.43 -2.40
C HIS A 495 -30.18 7.64 -1.61
N LEU A 496 -28.89 7.79 -1.29
CA LEU A 496 -28.36 8.78 -0.34
C LEU A 496 -29.12 8.74 1.00
N ASP A 497 -29.58 7.54 1.39
CA ASP A 497 -30.25 7.27 2.68
C ASP A 497 -29.19 6.84 3.70
N TYR A 498 -28.55 7.85 4.27
CA TYR A 498 -27.42 7.68 5.15
C TYR A 498 -27.78 7.01 6.47
N ASP A 499 -28.98 7.26 6.98
CA ASP A 499 -29.42 6.72 8.25
C ASP A 499 -29.63 5.20 8.14
N ARG A 500 -30.36 4.74 7.11
CA ARG A 500 -30.51 3.29 6.87
C ARG A 500 -29.17 2.64 6.52
N ALA A 501 -28.31 3.33 5.78
CA ALA A 501 -26.98 2.79 5.51
C ALA A 501 -26.18 2.54 6.80
N LEU A 502 -26.20 3.49 7.75
CA LEU A 502 -25.51 3.34 9.04
C LEU A 502 -26.16 2.25 9.91
N GLU A 503 -27.48 2.09 9.89
CA GLU A 503 -28.18 1.00 10.59
C GLU A 503 -27.67 -0.37 10.09
N GLU A 504 -27.61 -0.57 8.78
CA GLU A 504 -27.15 -1.82 8.17
C GLU A 504 -25.66 -2.05 8.42
N PHE A 505 -24.83 -1.01 8.29
CA PHE A 505 -23.42 -1.11 8.63
C PHE A 505 -23.18 -1.42 10.10
N ALA A 506 -24.04 -0.92 11.01
CA ALA A 506 -23.95 -1.25 12.42
C ALA A 506 -24.28 -2.73 12.69
N VAL A 507 -25.22 -3.32 11.95
CA VAL A 507 -25.50 -4.76 12.03
C VAL A 507 -24.28 -5.56 11.56
N ALA A 508 -23.73 -5.24 10.38
CA ALA A 508 -22.53 -5.91 9.84
C ALA A 508 -21.35 -5.82 10.82
N ARG A 509 -21.15 -4.66 11.44
CA ARG A 509 -20.03 -4.40 12.35
C ARG A 509 -20.08 -5.23 13.64
N ARG A 510 -21.26 -5.63 14.12
CA ARG A 510 -21.37 -6.48 15.32
C ARG A 510 -20.65 -7.82 15.15
N SER A 511 -20.70 -8.37 13.94
CA SER A 511 -20.05 -9.64 13.60
C SER A 511 -18.64 -9.48 13.04
N GLN A 512 -18.31 -8.28 12.53
CA GLN A 512 -17.02 -7.95 11.89
C GLN A 512 -16.47 -6.62 12.45
N PRO A 513 -16.16 -6.53 13.76
CA PRO A 513 -15.73 -5.27 14.40
C PRO A 513 -14.40 -4.73 13.84
N ASP A 514 -13.52 -5.62 13.36
CA ASP A 514 -12.18 -5.31 12.85
C ASP A 514 -12.13 -5.23 11.32
N ASN A 515 -13.28 -5.06 10.66
CA ASN A 515 -13.32 -4.88 9.22
C ASN A 515 -13.05 -3.41 8.83
N GLY A 516 -11.81 -3.11 8.43
CA GLY A 516 -11.36 -1.76 8.04
C GLY A 516 -12.17 -1.17 6.88
N GLN A 517 -12.54 -1.98 5.88
CA GLN A 517 -13.34 -1.54 4.74
C GLN A 517 -14.77 -1.15 5.15
N LEU A 518 -15.37 -1.84 6.12
CA LEU A 518 -16.67 -1.47 6.67
C LEU A 518 -16.59 -0.15 7.45
N LEU A 519 -15.55 0.02 8.27
CA LEU A 519 -15.30 1.29 8.98
C LEU A 519 -15.10 2.45 8.01
N ALA A 520 -14.39 2.22 6.91
CA ALA A 520 -14.24 3.24 5.87
C ALA A 520 -15.60 3.66 5.29
N LYS A 521 -16.51 2.72 5.01
CA LYS A 521 -17.86 3.06 4.51
C LYS A 521 -18.66 3.87 5.53
N ILE A 522 -18.60 3.52 6.80
CA ILE A 522 -19.21 4.29 7.89
C ILE A 522 -18.63 5.72 7.91
N ALA A 523 -17.32 5.86 7.83
CA ALA A 523 -16.68 7.17 7.82
C ALA A 523 -17.07 8.00 6.59
N PHE A 524 -17.22 7.38 5.42
CA PHE A 524 -17.68 8.08 4.23
C PHE A 524 -19.12 8.59 4.39
N VAL A 525 -20.00 7.81 5.00
CA VAL A 525 -21.37 8.26 5.33
C VAL A 525 -21.33 9.43 6.31
N TYR A 526 -20.57 9.35 7.39
CA TYR A 526 -20.41 10.48 8.32
C TYR A 526 -19.94 11.75 7.61
N ARG A 527 -18.98 11.63 6.70
CA ARG A 527 -18.48 12.75 5.91
C ARG A 527 -19.56 13.37 5.03
N ARG A 528 -20.47 12.56 4.46
CA ARG A 528 -21.62 13.04 3.67
C ARG A 528 -22.66 13.74 4.52
N GLN A 529 -22.91 13.26 5.74
CA GLN A 529 -23.81 13.89 6.70
C GLN A 529 -23.24 15.19 7.33
N GLY A 530 -21.95 15.49 7.09
CA GLY A 530 -21.27 16.65 7.68
C GLY A 530 -20.64 16.39 9.06
N ASN A 531 -20.66 15.16 9.53
CA ASN A 531 -19.97 14.70 10.75
C ASN A 531 -18.47 14.42 10.43
N ILE A 532 -17.76 15.50 10.02
CA ILE A 532 -16.42 15.37 9.41
C ILE A 532 -15.38 14.93 10.44
N GLU A 533 -15.50 15.36 11.68
CA GLU A 533 -14.64 14.96 12.79
C GLU A 533 -14.78 13.45 13.08
N GLU A 534 -16.01 12.96 13.18
CA GLU A 534 -16.31 11.54 13.37
C GLU A 534 -15.83 10.71 12.20
N ALA A 535 -15.95 11.24 10.98
CA ALA A 535 -15.40 10.62 9.79
C ALA A 535 -13.87 10.46 9.89
N ALA A 536 -13.15 11.52 10.30
CA ALA A 536 -11.70 11.49 10.46
C ALA A 536 -11.25 10.47 11.53
N VAL A 537 -11.93 10.43 12.67
CA VAL A 537 -11.65 9.47 13.75
C VAL A 537 -11.93 8.02 13.30
N THR A 538 -13.02 7.83 12.56
CA THR A 538 -13.39 6.48 12.08
C THR A 538 -12.45 5.99 10.98
N LEU A 539 -11.99 6.89 10.09
CA LEU A 539 -10.96 6.56 9.10
C LEU A 539 -9.61 6.21 9.76
N GLU A 540 -9.22 6.92 10.82
CA GLU A 540 -7.98 6.57 11.53
C GLU A 540 -8.05 5.15 12.09
N LYS A 541 -9.19 4.73 12.67
CA LYS A 541 -9.41 3.34 13.11
C LYS A 541 -9.37 2.35 11.94
N ALA A 542 -9.91 2.70 10.78
CA ALA A 542 -9.83 1.86 9.59
C ALA A 542 -8.38 1.72 9.12
N ILE A 543 -7.58 2.79 9.21
CA ILE A 543 -6.15 2.81 8.88
C ILE A 543 -5.32 2.00 9.90
N GLU A 544 -5.71 2.00 11.19
CA GLU A 544 -5.07 1.13 12.19
C GLU A 544 -5.24 -0.35 11.85
N LEU A 545 -6.39 -0.73 11.28
CA LEU A 545 -6.68 -2.11 10.86
C LEU A 545 -6.04 -2.47 9.51
N ASP A 546 -5.95 -1.51 8.60
CA ASP A 546 -5.31 -1.70 7.28
C ASP A 546 -4.37 -0.50 6.98
N PRO A 547 -3.17 -0.50 7.57
CA PRO A 547 -2.24 0.64 7.47
C PRO A 547 -1.63 0.80 6.08
N LEU A 548 -1.70 -0.23 5.22
CA LEU A 548 -1.10 -0.25 3.90
C LEU A 548 -2.07 0.17 2.79
N ASP A 549 -3.37 0.30 3.06
CA ASP A 549 -4.35 0.73 2.07
C ASP A 549 -4.14 2.22 1.70
N PRO A 550 -3.66 2.52 0.48
CA PRO A 550 -3.42 3.90 0.03
C PRO A 550 -4.73 4.67 -0.14
N GLY A 551 -5.85 3.98 -0.39
CA GLY A 551 -7.17 4.58 -0.49
C GLY A 551 -7.66 5.13 0.85
N LEU A 552 -7.44 4.42 1.95
CA LEU A 552 -7.77 4.91 3.29
C LEU A 552 -6.94 6.16 3.63
N ARG A 553 -5.65 6.14 3.37
CA ARG A 553 -4.77 7.30 3.57
C ARG A 553 -5.18 8.49 2.72
N HIS A 554 -5.50 8.27 1.45
CA HIS A 554 -6.03 9.30 0.56
C HIS A 554 -7.31 9.92 1.12
N ASN A 555 -8.28 9.10 1.53
CA ASN A 555 -9.55 9.57 2.09
C ASN A 555 -9.38 10.31 3.43
N GLN A 556 -8.42 9.89 4.26
CA GLN A 556 -8.08 10.62 5.48
C GLN A 556 -7.51 12.00 5.17
N GLY A 557 -6.59 12.08 4.19
CA GLY A 557 -6.05 13.36 3.71
C GLY A 557 -7.14 14.31 3.23
N GLN A 558 -8.09 13.84 2.43
CA GLN A 558 -9.25 14.61 1.97
C GLN A 558 -10.10 15.11 3.15
N THR A 559 -10.40 14.22 4.10
CA THR A 559 -11.22 14.57 5.28
C THR A 559 -10.54 15.63 6.12
N LEU A 560 -9.22 15.55 6.28
CA LEU A 560 -8.43 16.55 7.00
C LEU A 560 -8.35 17.90 6.26
N ILE A 561 -8.37 17.92 4.91
CA ILE A 561 -8.51 19.17 4.14
C ILE A 561 -9.84 19.85 4.45
N LEU A 562 -10.96 19.11 4.48
CA LEU A 562 -12.26 19.67 4.82
C LEU A 562 -12.24 20.29 6.21
N LEU A 563 -11.54 19.69 7.17
CA LEU A 563 -11.33 20.21 8.52
C LEU A 563 -10.28 21.32 8.60
N ARG A 564 -9.66 21.69 7.47
CA ARG A 564 -8.51 22.62 7.39
C ARG A 564 -7.32 22.24 8.29
N LYS A 565 -7.21 20.95 8.62
CA LYS A 565 -6.06 20.35 9.33
C LYS A 565 -4.94 19.98 8.35
N TYR A 566 -4.51 20.98 7.59
CA TYR A 566 -3.57 20.82 6.48
C TYR A 566 -2.23 20.14 6.84
N PRO A 567 -1.56 20.49 7.96
CA PRO A 567 -0.31 19.81 8.34
C PRO A 567 -0.48 18.31 8.62
N GLN A 568 -1.70 17.90 9.02
CA GLN A 568 -2.02 16.48 9.26
C GLN A 568 -2.45 15.76 7.97
N ALA A 569 -2.97 16.49 6.98
CA ALA A 569 -3.39 15.94 5.70
C ALA A 569 -2.19 15.53 4.82
N GLU A 570 -1.13 16.33 4.81
CA GLU A 570 0.06 16.15 3.96
C GLU A 570 0.68 14.76 4.09
N PRO A 571 1.06 14.26 5.30
CA PRO A 571 1.68 12.94 5.44
C PRO A 571 0.75 11.78 5.07
N ASN A 572 -0.55 11.98 5.08
CA ASN A 572 -1.49 10.96 4.61
C ASN A 572 -1.44 10.80 3.10
N PHE A 573 -1.35 11.91 2.35
CA PHE A 573 -1.14 11.84 0.91
C PHE A 573 0.23 11.27 0.56
N ASP A 574 1.29 11.63 1.30
CA ASP A 574 2.63 11.07 1.11
C ASP A 574 2.64 9.55 1.23
N ARG A 575 1.98 9.02 2.26
CA ARG A 575 1.87 7.58 2.45
C ARG A 575 1.00 6.91 1.37
N ALA A 576 -0.07 7.57 0.92
CA ALA A 576 -0.90 7.06 -0.16
C ALA A 576 -0.11 6.97 -1.48
N ILE A 577 0.66 8.01 -1.81
CA ILE A 577 1.54 8.08 -2.98
C ILE A 577 2.64 7.01 -2.88
N SER A 578 3.31 6.91 -1.73
CA SER A 578 4.37 5.91 -1.52
C SER A 578 3.86 4.48 -1.61
N GLY A 579 2.62 4.22 -1.16
CA GLY A 579 1.99 2.91 -1.23
C GLY A 579 1.51 2.52 -2.63
N ARG A 580 1.14 3.51 -3.47
CA ARG A 580 0.71 3.30 -4.86
C ARG A 580 1.03 4.53 -5.71
N PRO A 581 2.25 4.59 -6.28
CA PRO A 581 2.72 5.76 -7.03
C PRO A 581 1.94 6.05 -8.33
N ASP A 582 1.26 5.06 -8.89
CA ASP A 582 0.40 5.17 -10.07
C ASP A 582 -1.04 5.59 -9.74
N PHE A 583 -1.35 5.92 -8.48
CA PHE A 583 -2.66 6.38 -8.04
C PHE A 583 -2.80 7.91 -8.19
N PRO A 584 -3.56 8.45 -9.16
CA PRO A 584 -3.58 9.88 -9.48
C PRO A 584 -4.17 10.76 -8.38
N ALA A 585 -5.25 10.28 -7.75
CA ALA A 585 -6.04 11.10 -6.83
C ALA A 585 -5.25 11.68 -5.65
N PRO A 586 -4.34 10.95 -4.97
CA PRO A 586 -3.51 11.53 -3.91
C PRO A 586 -2.64 12.70 -4.37
N TYR A 587 -2.08 12.65 -5.58
CA TYR A 587 -1.29 13.77 -6.12
C TYR A 587 -2.16 15.00 -6.38
N ALA A 588 -3.31 14.82 -7.03
CA ALA A 588 -4.23 15.92 -7.30
C ALA A 588 -4.68 16.61 -6.00
N TRP A 589 -5.03 15.83 -4.98
CA TRP A 589 -5.44 16.37 -3.68
C TRP A 589 -4.30 16.93 -2.85
N LYS A 590 -3.08 16.38 -2.93
CA LYS A 590 -1.90 16.97 -2.30
C LYS A 590 -1.53 18.30 -2.94
N ALA A 591 -1.65 18.41 -4.26
CA ALA A 591 -1.47 19.67 -4.96
C ALA A 591 -2.54 20.70 -4.54
N GLN A 592 -3.81 20.31 -4.47
CA GLN A 592 -4.91 21.15 -3.96
C GLN A 592 -4.68 21.58 -2.51
N LEU A 593 -4.12 20.71 -1.65
CA LEU A 593 -3.75 21.01 -0.27
C LEU A 593 -2.87 22.26 -0.19
N TYR A 594 -1.80 22.35 -0.97
CA TYR A 594 -0.88 23.50 -0.93
C TYR A 594 -1.54 24.81 -1.37
N VAL A 595 -2.47 24.75 -2.31
CA VAL A 595 -3.24 25.90 -2.75
C VAL A 595 -4.21 26.35 -1.64
N CYS A 596 -4.94 25.42 -1.03
CA CYS A 596 -5.89 25.73 0.05
C CYS A 596 -5.19 26.22 1.33
N TRP A 597 -4.02 25.69 1.64
CA TRP A 597 -3.28 25.99 2.86
C TRP A 597 -2.46 27.26 2.77
N LYS A 598 -1.62 27.34 1.73
CA LYS A 598 -0.57 28.37 1.61
C LYS A 598 -0.79 29.35 0.46
N GLY A 599 -1.75 29.05 -0.43
CA GLY A 599 -1.85 29.78 -1.70
C GLY A 599 -0.61 29.58 -2.59
N ASN A 600 0.04 28.41 -2.50
CA ASN A 600 1.33 28.17 -3.13
C ASN A 600 1.17 27.23 -4.33
N THR A 601 1.05 27.81 -5.53
CA THR A 601 0.93 27.08 -6.79
C THR A 601 2.23 26.44 -7.24
N VAL A 602 3.39 26.92 -6.77
CA VAL A 602 4.71 26.36 -7.10
C VAL A 602 4.85 24.98 -6.46
N GLN A 603 4.60 24.86 -5.15
CA GLN A 603 4.60 23.55 -4.48
C GLN A 603 3.55 22.60 -5.07
N ALA A 604 2.37 23.10 -5.39
CA ALA A 604 1.32 22.31 -6.02
C ALA A 604 1.77 21.73 -7.38
N ARG A 605 2.48 22.52 -8.20
CA ARG A 605 3.03 22.04 -9.48
C ARG A 605 4.10 20.98 -9.29
N THR A 606 5.02 21.17 -8.33
CA THR A 606 6.05 20.17 -8.04
C THR A 606 5.42 18.80 -7.76
N VAL A 607 4.29 18.75 -7.04
CA VAL A 607 3.55 17.50 -6.80
C VAL A 607 3.02 16.89 -8.09
N LEU A 608 2.47 17.72 -9.01
CA LEU A 608 1.98 17.21 -10.30
C LEU A 608 3.12 16.81 -11.26
N GLU A 609 4.28 17.46 -11.15
CA GLU A 609 5.50 17.08 -11.88
C GLU A 609 6.02 15.73 -11.38
N GLU A 610 5.96 15.47 -10.08
CA GLU A 610 6.28 14.17 -9.51
C GLU A 610 5.32 13.08 -10.03
N ALA A 611 4.02 13.35 -10.07
CA ALA A 611 3.03 12.44 -10.62
C ALA A 611 3.33 12.03 -12.06
N SER A 612 3.90 12.94 -12.87
CA SER A 612 4.21 12.68 -14.28
C SER A 612 5.27 11.60 -14.53
N LYS A 613 6.00 11.17 -13.48
CA LYS A 613 6.93 10.03 -13.56
C LYS A 613 6.19 8.68 -13.65
N TYR A 614 4.97 8.60 -13.16
CA TYR A 614 4.19 7.37 -13.02
C TYR A 614 2.87 7.41 -13.77
N ILE A 615 2.36 8.60 -14.07
CA ILE A 615 1.02 8.84 -14.58
C ILE A 615 1.10 9.72 -15.83
N ASP A 616 0.43 9.31 -16.90
CA ASP A 616 0.24 10.17 -18.07
C ASP A 616 -0.79 11.26 -17.76
N ALA A 617 -0.29 12.42 -17.38
CA ALA A 617 -1.11 13.58 -17.00
C ALA A 617 -2.08 14.05 -18.10
N THR A 618 -1.92 13.62 -19.34
CA THR A 618 -2.85 13.98 -20.44
C THR A 618 -4.07 13.05 -20.51
N LYS A 619 -3.99 11.89 -19.87
CA LYS A 619 -5.06 10.88 -19.82
C LYS A 619 -5.81 10.88 -18.49
N ASP A 620 -5.25 11.49 -17.45
CA ASP A 620 -5.90 11.58 -16.14
C ASP A 620 -6.55 12.95 -15.98
N ASP A 621 -7.87 12.95 -15.92
CA ASP A 621 -8.67 14.17 -15.85
C ASP A 621 -8.44 14.97 -14.56
N SER A 622 -8.12 14.31 -13.45
CA SER A 622 -7.89 14.99 -12.16
C SER A 622 -6.57 15.76 -12.14
N ILE A 623 -5.50 15.14 -12.63
CA ILE A 623 -4.18 15.77 -12.78
C ILE A 623 -4.22 16.90 -13.80
N LEU A 624 -4.87 16.66 -14.95
CA LEU A 624 -4.98 17.65 -16.01
C LEU A 624 -5.78 18.88 -15.56
N LEU A 625 -6.94 18.67 -14.93
CA LEU A 625 -7.77 19.76 -14.40
C LEU A 625 -6.99 20.63 -13.41
N GLN A 626 -6.32 19.99 -12.44
CA GLN A 626 -5.51 20.74 -11.46
C GLN A 626 -4.39 21.54 -12.15
N SER A 627 -3.73 20.94 -13.14
CA SER A 627 -2.67 21.63 -13.90
C SER A 627 -3.18 22.85 -14.65
N VAL A 628 -4.39 22.79 -15.21
CA VAL A 628 -5.07 23.92 -15.88
C VAL A 628 -5.43 24.99 -14.86
N LEU A 629 -6.06 24.61 -13.73
CA LEU A 629 -6.47 25.55 -12.69
C LEU A 629 -5.27 26.33 -12.11
N PHE A 630 -4.12 25.70 -11.91
CA PHE A 630 -2.93 26.39 -11.39
C PHE A 630 -2.36 27.40 -12.40
N GLU A 631 -2.45 27.15 -13.69
CA GLU A 631 -2.10 28.14 -14.71
C GLU A 631 -3.09 29.34 -14.69
N ILE A 632 -4.40 29.08 -14.47
CA ILE A 632 -5.41 30.11 -14.31
C ILE A 632 -5.12 30.96 -13.04
N PHE A 633 -4.82 30.33 -11.92
CA PHE A 633 -4.51 31.01 -10.67
C PHE A 633 -3.27 31.92 -10.79
N ASP A 634 -2.27 31.51 -11.54
CA ASP A 634 -1.07 32.33 -11.82
C ASP A 634 -1.25 33.30 -13.00
N ARG A 635 -2.44 33.43 -13.55
CA ARG A 635 -2.76 34.31 -14.70
C ARG A 635 -2.00 33.91 -15.99
N ASN A 636 -1.51 32.68 -16.10
CA ASN A 636 -0.82 32.14 -17.27
C ASN A 636 -1.83 31.58 -18.29
N TYR A 637 -2.77 32.39 -18.73
CA TYR A 637 -3.94 31.95 -19.50
C TYR A 637 -3.60 31.21 -20.79
N GLN A 638 -2.54 31.63 -21.50
CA GLN A 638 -2.10 30.94 -22.71
C GLN A 638 -1.64 29.51 -22.42
N LYS A 639 -0.87 29.29 -21.33
CA LYS A 639 -0.46 27.96 -20.90
C LYS A 639 -1.64 27.13 -20.42
N ALA A 640 -2.63 27.74 -19.80
CA ALA A 640 -3.85 27.06 -19.40
C ALA A 640 -4.58 26.49 -20.62
N LEU A 641 -4.72 27.28 -21.72
CA LEU A 641 -5.29 26.81 -22.99
C LEU A 641 -4.46 25.66 -23.61
N GLU A 642 -3.13 25.77 -23.60
CA GLU A 642 -2.24 24.73 -24.12
C GLU A 642 -2.39 23.43 -23.33
N ARG A 643 -2.48 23.48 -22.01
CA ARG A 643 -2.72 22.29 -21.18
C ARG A 643 -4.12 21.71 -21.45
N LEU A 644 -5.14 22.57 -21.43
CA LEU A 644 -6.52 22.17 -21.65
C LEU A 644 -6.71 21.49 -23.01
N SER A 645 -5.99 21.92 -24.05
CA SER A 645 -6.07 21.31 -25.38
C SER A 645 -5.55 19.88 -25.47
N LYS A 646 -4.70 19.45 -24.53
CA LYS A 646 -4.10 18.11 -24.51
C LYS A 646 -5.05 17.01 -24.04
N GLY A 647 -6.07 17.34 -23.25
CA GLY A 647 -7.07 16.37 -22.80
C GLY A 647 -8.02 15.98 -23.92
N SER A 648 -8.43 14.72 -23.97
CA SER A 648 -9.43 14.21 -24.93
C SER A 648 -10.86 14.28 -24.41
N SER A 649 -11.04 14.33 -23.08
CA SER A 649 -12.36 14.31 -22.44
C SER A 649 -13.15 15.58 -22.71
N GLU A 650 -14.46 15.45 -22.92
CA GLU A 650 -15.40 16.58 -23.06
C GLU A 650 -15.73 17.16 -21.67
N PHE A 651 -15.69 16.35 -20.64
CA PHE A 651 -15.89 16.70 -19.26
C PHE A 651 -14.71 16.25 -18.40
N PHE A 652 -14.33 17.06 -17.44
CA PHE A 652 -13.57 16.61 -16.29
C PHE A 652 -14.56 16.14 -15.24
N GLU A 653 -14.65 14.83 -15.04
CA GLU A 653 -15.61 14.23 -14.13
C GLU A 653 -14.92 13.51 -12.99
N THR A 654 -15.30 13.85 -11.77
CA THR A 654 -14.92 13.14 -10.55
C THR A 654 -16.19 12.72 -9.81
N GLU A 655 -16.05 11.96 -8.74
CA GLU A 655 -17.18 11.61 -7.88
C GLU A 655 -18.02 12.84 -7.46
N PHE A 656 -17.37 14.01 -7.30
CA PHE A 656 -17.98 15.22 -6.70
C PHE A 656 -18.23 16.34 -7.68
N LEU A 657 -17.47 16.40 -8.75
CA LEU A 657 -17.39 17.58 -9.61
C LEU A 657 -17.53 17.16 -11.08
N VAL A 658 -18.30 17.95 -11.81
CA VAL A 658 -18.36 17.91 -13.26
C VAL A 658 -17.96 19.29 -13.77
N VAL A 659 -16.96 19.35 -14.64
CA VAL A 659 -16.54 20.61 -15.26
C VAL A 659 -16.49 20.39 -16.77
N PRO A 660 -17.42 20.99 -17.54
CA PRO A 660 -17.35 20.94 -18.99
C PRO A 660 -16.06 21.59 -19.46
N LYS A 661 -15.34 20.94 -20.36
CA LYS A 661 -14.11 21.47 -20.95
C LYS A 661 -14.36 22.80 -21.69
N ALA A 662 -15.50 22.91 -22.38
CA ALA A 662 -15.94 24.13 -23.01
C ALA A 662 -16.09 25.30 -22.02
N GLN A 663 -16.57 25.06 -20.78
CA GLN A 663 -16.68 26.09 -19.76
C GLN A 663 -15.30 26.65 -19.35
N LEU A 664 -14.27 25.81 -19.25
CA LEU A 664 -12.91 26.28 -18.97
C LEU A 664 -12.34 27.11 -20.11
N TYR A 665 -12.60 26.71 -21.36
CA TYR A 665 -12.27 27.56 -22.53
C TYR A 665 -12.98 28.91 -22.49
N ALA A 666 -14.26 28.94 -22.12
CA ALA A 666 -15.02 30.19 -22.00
C ALA A 666 -14.40 31.08 -20.89
N GLN A 667 -14.17 30.53 -19.70
CA GLN A 667 -13.60 31.26 -18.57
C GLN A 667 -12.20 31.84 -18.88
N ILE A 668 -11.32 31.02 -19.47
CA ILE A 668 -9.96 31.48 -19.83
C ILE A 668 -10.03 32.59 -20.88
N ASN A 669 -10.85 32.44 -21.93
CA ASN A 669 -11.00 33.48 -22.97
C ASN A 669 -11.61 34.77 -22.41
N GLY A 670 -12.58 34.68 -21.49
CA GLY A 670 -13.12 35.84 -20.77
C GLY A 670 -12.04 36.57 -19.96
N LEU A 671 -11.19 35.86 -19.24
CA LEU A 671 -10.07 36.42 -18.49
C LEU A 671 -9.00 37.04 -19.40
N MET A 672 -8.88 36.59 -20.65
CA MET A 672 -8.00 37.18 -21.67
C MET A 672 -8.67 38.39 -22.41
N GLY A 673 -9.93 38.65 -22.14
CA GLY A 673 -10.69 39.69 -22.82
C GLY A 673 -11.23 39.31 -24.24
N ASN A 674 -11.15 38.03 -24.59
CA ASN A 674 -11.60 37.49 -25.90
C ASN A 674 -13.12 37.22 -25.91
N ARG A 675 -13.90 38.27 -25.78
CA ARG A 675 -15.39 38.18 -25.62
C ARG A 675 -16.08 37.29 -26.61
N GLN A 676 -15.66 37.29 -27.90
CA GLN A 676 -16.29 36.46 -28.93
C GLN A 676 -16.11 34.97 -28.68
N LEU A 677 -14.91 34.54 -28.28
CA LEU A 677 -14.62 33.16 -27.91
C LEU A 677 -15.26 32.76 -26.58
N GLU A 678 -15.27 33.67 -25.63
CA GLU A 678 -15.97 33.49 -24.37
C GLU A 678 -17.43 33.13 -24.58
N GLN A 679 -18.16 33.96 -25.37
CA GLN A 679 -19.57 33.75 -25.69
C GLN A 679 -19.79 32.44 -26.47
N HIS A 680 -18.94 32.16 -27.45
CA HIS A 680 -19.00 30.92 -28.21
C HIS A 680 -18.90 29.67 -27.31
N TYR A 681 -17.92 29.64 -26.42
CA TYR A 681 -17.72 28.49 -25.58
C TYR A 681 -18.74 28.38 -24.44
N TYR A 682 -19.29 29.49 -23.92
CA TYR A 682 -20.43 29.40 -22.99
C TYR A 682 -21.70 28.90 -23.70
N ASP A 683 -21.94 29.26 -24.97
CA ASP A 683 -23.07 28.71 -25.74
C ASP A 683 -22.88 27.21 -26.02
N SER A 684 -21.66 26.78 -26.31
CA SER A 684 -21.33 25.36 -26.45
C SER A 684 -21.58 24.61 -25.13
N THR A 685 -21.14 25.18 -24.00
CA THR A 685 -21.36 24.62 -22.66
C THR A 685 -22.86 24.50 -22.36
N ARG A 686 -23.65 25.54 -22.66
CA ARG A 686 -25.09 25.53 -22.48
C ARG A 686 -25.74 24.38 -23.27
N SER A 687 -25.43 24.29 -24.57
CA SER A 687 -26.02 23.26 -25.46
C SER A 687 -25.73 21.84 -24.95
N ILE A 688 -24.50 21.56 -24.54
CA ILE A 688 -24.09 20.25 -23.98
C ILE A 688 -24.86 19.95 -22.70
N LEU A 689 -24.92 20.92 -21.77
CA LEU A 689 -25.55 20.71 -20.47
C LEU A 689 -27.08 20.61 -20.56
N GLU A 690 -27.72 21.35 -21.44
CA GLU A 690 -29.17 21.21 -21.72
C GLU A 690 -29.50 19.79 -22.22
N SER A 691 -28.64 19.20 -23.08
CA SER A 691 -28.80 17.81 -23.51
C SER A 691 -28.62 16.83 -22.34
N LYS A 692 -27.61 17.04 -21.49
CA LYS A 692 -27.38 16.18 -20.32
C LYS A 692 -28.48 16.25 -19.26
N ILE A 693 -29.05 17.43 -19.04
CA ILE A 693 -30.20 17.62 -18.13
C ILE A 693 -31.45 16.95 -18.73
N ALA A 694 -31.59 16.90 -20.05
CA ALA A 694 -32.69 16.15 -20.65
C ALA A 694 -32.58 14.62 -20.41
N GLU A 695 -31.35 14.10 -20.30
CA GLU A 695 -31.06 12.70 -19.94
C GLU A 695 -31.26 12.44 -18.44
N ASP A 696 -30.75 13.33 -17.55
CA ASP A 696 -30.88 13.25 -16.08
C ASP A 696 -31.30 14.62 -15.50
N PRO A 697 -32.61 14.91 -15.41
CA PRO A 697 -33.11 16.18 -14.91
C PRO A 697 -32.86 16.49 -13.44
N ASN A 698 -32.39 15.51 -12.68
CA ASN A 698 -32.18 15.64 -11.25
C ASN A 698 -30.69 15.72 -10.85
N ASP A 699 -29.76 15.69 -11.80
CA ASP A 699 -28.35 15.86 -11.48
C ASP A 699 -27.99 17.32 -11.21
N ALA A 700 -27.94 17.69 -9.94
CA ALA A 700 -27.63 19.03 -9.45
C ALA A 700 -26.34 19.63 -10.04
N ARG A 701 -25.37 18.80 -10.41
CA ARG A 701 -24.06 19.23 -10.94
C ARG A 701 -24.22 19.86 -12.33
N PHE A 702 -25.09 19.31 -13.17
CA PHE A 702 -25.36 19.89 -14.49
C PHE A 702 -26.08 21.22 -14.39
N HIS A 703 -27.07 21.35 -13.50
CA HIS A 703 -27.76 22.60 -13.23
C HIS A 703 -26.83 23.70 -12.75
N SER A 704 -25.88 23.38 -11.85
CA SER A 704 -24.93 24.37 -11.34
C SER A 704 -24.03 24.91 -12.46
N LYS A 705 -23.52 24.02 -13.33
CA LYS A 705 -22.68 24.43 -14.46
C LYS A 705 -23.47 25.13 -15.56
N LEU A 706 -24.74 24.76 -15.81
CA LEU A 706 -25.62 25.45 -16.70
C LEU A 706 -25.90 26.88 -16.20
N GLY A 707 -26.06 27.08 -14.89
CA GLY A 707 -26.17 28.40 -14.29
C GLY A 707 -24.97 29.30 -14.58
N ILE A 708 -23.74 28.75 -14.48
CA ILE A 708 -22.49 29.46 -14.84
C ILE A 708 -22.49 29.80 -16.35
N ALA A 709 -22.90 28.86 -17.21
CA ALA A 709 -22.97 29.11 -18.66
C ALA A 709 -23.95 30.22 -19.01
N TYR A 710 -25.15 30.23 -18.42
CA TYR A 710 -26.14 31.30 -18.60
C TYR A 710 -25.64 32.67 -18.10
N ALA A 711 -24.93 32.67 -16.95
CA ALA A 711 -24.32 33.89 -16.41
C ALA A 711 -23.28 34.45 -17.41
N GLY A 712 -22.41 33.61 -17.94
CA GLY A 712 -21.44 34.00 -18.98
C GLY A 712 -22.07 34.49 -20.29
N LEU A 713 -23.28 34.01 -20.64
CA LEU A 713 -24.08 34.49 -21.76
C LEU A 713 -24.89 35.74 -21.45
N GLY A 714 -24.84 36.30 -20.24
CA GLY A 714 -25.61 37.46 -19.80
C GLY A 714 -27.09 37.18 -19.50
N ARG A 715 -27.49 35.91 -19.42
CA ARG A 715 -28.87 35.43 -19.15
C ARG A 715 -29.08 35.35 -17.64
N LYS A 716 -29.17 36.47 -16.97
CA LYS A 716 -29.15 36.62 -15.50
C LYS A 716 -30.24 35.81 -14.81
N GLU A 717 -31.50 35.91 -15.25
CA GLU A 717 -32.63 35.21 -14.64
C GLU A 717 -32.49 33.70 -14.72
N ASP A 718 -32.07 33.20 -15.88
CA ASP A 718 -31.82 31.77 -16.12
C ASP A 718 -30.66 31.27 -15.29
N ALA A 719 -29.57 32.03 -15.20
CA ALA A 719 -28.41 31.71 -14.40
C ALA A 719 -28.75 31.51 -12.90
N LEU A 720 -29.51 32.46 -12.35
CA LEU A 720 -29.95 32.40 -10.96
C LEU A 720 -30.94 31.25 -10.70
N ARG A 721 -31.84 31.00 -11.65
CA ARG A 721 -32.77 29.87 -11.56
C ARG A 721 -32.04 28.55 -11.51
N GLU A 722 -31.14 28.27 -12.45
CA GLU A 722 -30.41 27.02 -12.52
C GLU A 722 -29.46 26.85 -11.34
N GLY A 723 -28.75 27.91 -10.93
CA GLY A 723 -27.87 27.85 -9.76
C GLY A 723 -28.61 27.56 -8.44
N LYS A 724 -29.80 28.17 -8.26
CA LYS A 724 -30.65 27.89 -7.09
C LYS A 724 -31.24 26.49 -7.14
N LEU A 725 -31.70 26.05 -8.32
CA LEU A 725 -32.23 24.71 -8.51
C LEU A 725 -31.16 23.63 -8.17
N ALA A 726 -29.92 23.86 -8.55
CA ALA A 726 -28.82 22.95 -8.18
C ALA A 726 -28.71 22.78 -6.65
N VAL A 727 -28.80 23.88 -5.90
CA VAL A 727 -28.76 23.84 -4.42
C VAL A 727 -30.03 23.21 -3.84
N GLU A 728 -31.16 23.34 -4.48
CA GLU A 728 -32.43 22.72 -4.06
C GLU A 728 -32.45 21.22 -4.33
N LEU A 729 -31.91 20.76 -5.46
CA LEU A 729 -31.82 19.34 -5.82
C LEU A 729 -30.88 18.57 -4.89
N LEU A 730 -29.76 19.20 -4.52
CA LEU A 730 -28.79 18.59 -3.61
C LEU A 730 -28.40 19.57 -2.50
N PRO A 731 -29.28 19.79 -1.50
CA PRO A 731 -28.98 20.71 -0.43
C PRO A 731 -27.88 20.19 0.49
N VAL A 732 -27.08 21.11 1.05
CA VAL A 732 -26.01 20.79 2.01
C VAL A 732 -26.51 19.99 3.22
N THR A 733 -27.80 20.12 3.58
CA THR A 733 -28.44 19.35 4.65
C THR A 733 -28.61 17.86 4.30
N LYS A 734 -28.65 17.53 3.01
CA LYS A 734 -28.79 16.15 2.53
C LYS A 734 -27.41 15.54 2.21
N GLU A 735 -26.57 16.29 1.56
CA GLU A 735 -25.23 15.86 1.16
C GLU A 735 -24.26 17.03 1.30
N VAL A 736 -23.39 16.98 2.30
CA VAL A 736 -22.57 18.15 2.65
C VAL A 736 -21.49 18.40 1.61
N TRP A 737 -20.82 17.39 1.13
CA TRP A 737 -19.66 17.57 0.28
C TRP A 737 -20.02 18.11 -1.10
N GLN A 738 -20.88 17.39 -1.86
CA GLN A 738 -21.31 17.86 -3.20
C GLN A 738 -22.17 19.11 -3.11
N GLY A 739 -23.03 19.21 -2.07
CA GLY A 739 -23.85 20.39 -1.86
C GLY A 739 -23.04 21.67 -1.69
N LEU A 740 -21.88 21.61 -1.03
CA LEU A 740 -20.99 22.76 -0.89
C LEU A 740 -20.41 23.22 -2.23
N TYR A 741 -20.16 22.34 -3.19
CA TYR A 741 -19.74 22.73 -4.54
C TYR A 741 -20.85 23.45 -5.30
N GLY A 742 -22.11 22.98 -5.16
CA GLY A 742 -23.27 23.67 -5.73
C GLY A 742 -23.44 25.09 -5.17
N VAL A 743 -23.23 25.26 -3.88
CA VAL A 743 -23.26 26.58 -3.22
C VAL A 743 -22.08 27.46 -3.66
N GLU A 744 -20.88 26.90 -3.88
CA GLU A 744 -19.75 27.65 -4.41
C GLU A 744 -20.01 28.11 -5.87
N ASP A 745 -20.57 27.26 -6.70
CA ASP A 745 -20.96 27.63 -8.06
C ASP A 745 -22.04 28.73 -8.06
N LEU A 746 -23.00 28.67 -7.12
CA LEU A 746 -23.99 29.75 -6.96
C LEU A 746 -23.33 31.08 -6.56
N ALA A 747 -22.31 31.04 -5.68
CA ALA A 747 -21.54 32.24 -5.35
C ALA A 747 -20.83 32.81 -6.58
N ARG A 748 -20.26 31.95 -7.43
CA ARG A 748 -19.65 32.36 -8.73
C ARG A 748 -20.69 32.97 -9.67
N ILE A 749 -21.88 32.39 -9.76
CA ILE A 749 -23.01 32.95 -10.53
C ILE A 749 -23.37 34.34 -10.02
N TYR A 750 -23.52 34.54 -8.71
CA TYR A 750 -23.78 35.85 -8.13
C TYR A 750 -22.71 36.89 -8.52
N VAL A 751 -21.42 36.52 -8.49
CA VAL A 751 -20.35 37.42 -8.96
C VAL A 751 -20.52 37.78 -10.43
N MET A 752 -20.81 36.80 -11.29
CA MET A 752 -20.93 36.98 -12.74
C MET A 752 -22.12 37.82 -13.15
N VAL A 753 -23.15 37.90 -12.27
CA VAL A 753 -24.36 38.70 -12.50
C VAL A 753 -24.41 39.98 -11.66
N ASP A 754 -23.27 40.40 -11.08
CA ASP A 754 -23.07 41.62 -10.29
C ASP A 754 -23.88 41.66 -8.98
N GLN A 755 -24.27 40.51 -8.43
CA GLN A 755 -24.91 40.40 -7.12
C GLN A 755 -23.83 40.17 -6.01
N PHE A 756 -23.02 41.18 -5.76
CA PHE A 756 -21.80 41.04 -4.93
C PHE A 756 -22.09 40.78 -3.46
N ASP A 757 -23.16 41.37 -2.88
CA ASP A 757 -23.54 41.11 -1.49
C ASP A 757 -23.98 39.66 -1.30
N ASP A 758 -24.83 39.13 -2.19
CA ASP A 758 -25.28 37.73 -2.16
C ASP A 758 -24.09 36.77 -2.34
N ALA A 759 -23.14 37.13 -3.22
CA ALA A 759 -21.91 36.36 -3.39
C ALA A 759 -21.08 36.30 -2.09
N ILE A 760 -20.90 37.45 -1.41
CA ILE A 760 -20.13 37.51 -0.16
C ILE A 760 -20.85 36.76 0.96
N ASP A 761 -22.17 36.91 1.11
CA ASP A 761 -22.96 36.17 2.09
C ASP A 761 -22.76 34.64 1.89
N THR A 762 -22.78 34.19 0.63
CA THR A 762 -22.58 32.79 0.27
C THR A 762 -21.13 32.31 0.57
N ILE A 763 -20.14 33.15 0.31
CA ILE A 763 -18.73 32.85 0.62
C ILE A 763 -18.52 32.80 2.14
N GLU A 764 -19.10 33.71 2.91
CA GLU A 764 -19.07 33.70 4.39
C GLU A 764 -19.70 32.42 4.94
N TYR A 765 -20.84 32.02 4.37
CA TYR A 765 -21.49 30.74 4.70
C TYR A 765 -20.54 29.53 4.44
N LEU A 766 -19.88 29.49 3.28
CA LEU A 766 -18.92 28.41 2.93
C LEU A 766 -17.70 28.38 3.87
N LEU A 767 -17.17 29.54 4.22
CA LEU A 767 -16.01 29.66 5.12
C LEU A 767 -16.36 29.31 6.58
N SER A 768 -17.62 29.45 6.98
CA SER A 768 -18.07 29.10 8.32
C SER A 768 -18.23 27.58 8.55
N ARG A 769 -17.96 26.73 7.55
CA ARG A 769 -18.18 25.30 7.58
C ARG A 769 -16.93 24.53 7.14
N PRO A 770 -16.81 23.23 7.49
CA PRO A 770 -15.83 22.35 6.88
C PRO A 770 -15.99 22.37 5.36
N GLY A 771 -14.90 22.51 4.63
CA GLY A 771 -14.94 22.57 3.17
C GLY A 771 -13.60 22.93 2.55
N VAL A 772 -13.51 22.82 1.23
CA VAL A 772 -12.29 23.06 0.46
C VAL A 772 -12.01 24.56 0.30
N LEU A 773 -13.05 25.40 0.22
CA LEU A 773 -12.87 26.84 0.06
C LEU A 773 -12.11 27.44 1.25
N SER A 774 -11.07 28.23 0.95
CA SER A 774 -10.17 28.80 1.95
C SER A 774 -9.79 30.25 1.57
N ILE A 775 -9.33 31.02 2.55
CA ILE A 775 -8.85 32.40 2.29
C ILE A 775 -7.69 32.44 1.29
N PRO A 776 -6.66 31.56 1.35
CA PRO A 776 -5.64 31.51 0.32
C PRO A 776 -6.19 31.25 -1.08
N LEU A 777 -7.15 30.32 -1.22
CA LEU A 777 -7.77 30.03 -2.51
C LEU A 777 -8.58 31.23 -3.05
N LEU A 778 -9.35 31.92 -2.18
CA LEU A 778 -10.06 33.17 -2.56
C LEU A 778 -9.11 34.27 -3.05
N ARG A 779 -7.90 34.32 -2.55
CA ARG A 779 -6.88 35.28 -3.01
C ARG A 779 -6.31 34.93 -4.38
N LEU A 780 -6.23 33.64 -4.70
CA LEU A 780 -5.63 33.17 -5.94
C LEU A 780 -6.60 33.19 -7.12
N ASP A 781 -7.80 32.69 -6.91
CA ASP A 781 -8.76 32.42 -8.00
C ASP A 781 -9.29 33.74 -8.60
N PRO A 782 -9.06 33.97 -9.93
CA PRO A 782 -9.52 35.17 -10.61
C PRO A 782 -11.05 35.29 -10.69
N ALA A 783 -11.81 34.22 -10.47
CA ALA A 783 -13.26 34.31 -10.42
C ALA A 783 -13.76 35.28 -9.34
N TRP A 784 -12.96 35.52 -8.30
CA TRP A 784 -13.28 36.45 -7.20
C TRP A 784 -12.70 37.86 -7.40
N ASP A 785 -12.01 38.13 -8.51
CA ASP A 785 -11.40 39.46 -8.75
C ASP A 785 -12.42 40.62 -8.75
N PRO A 786 -13.66 40.48 -9.24
CA PRO A 786 -14.66 41.54 -9.13
C PRO A 786 -14.99 41.97 -7.69
N LEU A 787 -14.85 41.05 -6.73
CA LEU A 787 -15.12 41.35 -5.30
C LEU A 787 -13.95 42.03 -4.58
N ARG A 788 -12.74 42.06 -5.15
CA ARG A 788 -11.51 42.49 -4.46
C ARG A 788 -11.60 43.92 -3.92
N ASN A 789 -12.38 44.80 -4.53
CA ASN A 789 -12.56 46.19 -4.10
C ASN A 789 -13.73 46.36 -3.12
N HIS A 790 -14.58 45.33 -2.93
CA HIS A 790 -15.70 45.39 -2.02
C HIS A 790 -15.25 45.40 -0.56
N PRO A 791 -15.69 46.34 0.29
CA PRO A 791 -15.20 46.51 1.66
C PRO A 791 -15.36 45.24 2.54
N ARG A 792 -16.50 44.57 2.43
CA ARG A 792 -16.76 43.32 3.18
C ARG A 792 -15.79 42.22 2.75
N PHE A 793 -15.53 42.08 1.42
CA PHE A 793 -14.62 41.03 0.91
C PHE A 793 -13.17 41.31 1.33
N LYS A 794 -12.72 42.59 1.34
CA LYS A 794 -11.40 42.96 1.89
C LYS A 794 -11.25 42.53 3.34
N LYS A 795 -12.25 42.86 4.16
CA LYS A 795 -12.29 42.47 5.58
C LYS A 795 -12.26 40.95 5.74
N LEU A 796 -12.98 40.22 4.90
CA LEU A 796 -12.99 38.75 4.89
C LEU A 796 -11.60 38.19 4.60
N LEU A 797 -10.89 38.73 3.63
CA LEU A 797 -9.52 38.30 3.31
C LEU A 797 -8.50 38.64 4.41
N GLU A 798 -8.72 39.68 5.20
CA GLU A 798 -7.85 40.12 6.31
C GLU A 798 -8.05 39.29 7.58
N ALA A 799 -9.27 38.77 7.82
CA ALA A 799 -9.64 38.14 9.07
C ALA A 799 -9.00 36.77 9.35
N GLY A 800 -8.30 36.15 8.38
CA GLY A 800 -7.69 34.83 8.53
C GLY A 800 -8.72 33.69 8.54
N ASN A 801 -8.30 32.48 8.87
CA ASN A 801 -9.18 31.30 8.85
C ASN A 801 -10.35 31.43 9.83
N TYR A 802 -11.54 31.61 9.32
CA TYR A 802 -12.79 31.77 10.08
C TYR A 802 -13.22 30.56 10.88
N TRP A 803 -12.85 29.35 10.42
CA TRP A 803 -13.22 28.11 11.06
C TRP A 803 -12.04 27.47 11.77
N GLN A 804 -12.09 27.42 13.08
CA GLN A 804 -11.22 26.58 13.91
C GLN A 804 -12.08 25.54 14.60
N SER A 805 -11.76 24.24 14.44
CA SER A 805 -12.41 23.17 15.15
C SER A 805 -12.32 23.43 16.67
N GLY A 806 -13.43 23.72 17.31
CA GLY A 806 -13.48 23.80 18.77
C GLY A 806 -13.83 25.18 19.37
N LYS A 807 -14.77 25.92 18.80
CA LYS A 807 -15.57 26.89 19.53
C LYS A 807 -17.03 26.69 19.26
#